data_329d7990235098b4f2c909f5cfe11457
#
_entry.id   329d7990235098b4f2c909f5cfe11457
#
_cell.length_a   1.000
_cell.length_b   1.000
_cell.length_c   1.000
_cell.angle_alpha   90.00
_cell.angle_beta   90.00
_cell.angle_gamma   90.00
#
_symmetry.space_group_name_H-M   'P 1'
#
loop_
_entity.id
_entity.type
_entity.pdbx_description
1 polymer ?
#
loop_
_entity_poly.entity_id
_entity_poly.type
_entity_poly.pdbx_seq_one_letter_code
_entity_poly.pdbx_strand_id
1 'polypeptide(L)'
;MKRKIIYFLLICSFTWISNVYSQSLVQKSLNNSFIGFNHLPYTKENLQSRRNWQFLRLRNPYTNKIPANISTLERLYAKNLPNDKMMKLQKANQIFNSSPWTYRGPFNQGGRSRAIAVDVNNPNIVLAGGATGGMWRSTDNGQSWTKVTPVQDTVQTVTCIVQDTRSGKTNNWYYGTGEYASNLELPGNGAGFVTFIGGGIYKSTDDGLTWSILPSTSTGYVPTFVNRFQIVWNIAVDTSNMNQDILYAAVVDGIYRSSDGGSSWNLVLSDRDTANTNLSVYSNVAVTSKGDVYAALSNGKSQGIWHSADGINWTEITPSGFPVVYGRIVIASAPTNSNILYVLANTPGSGNQGSPDNGADDFHTLLKYNSGSNQWTDLTNNLPAWSGNVGGYSSQGGYDMVIKVSPKDSNFVIIGGTNLYRTTNGFSTKLDSTDWIGGYSPANDVSSYTNQHPDEHDLFYLPSNPNIVYSANDGGLSFTNDVTANPVSWTSLDNGFSTTQFYSVALDHAISNSSLIVGGMQDNGNMMDTTLTANSSWVVLPYGGDGCISAVADSGNYIYFATQNGNIMEGRLSDQQGALIKPVGASGFLFVTPYVLDPSNTSMMFLAAGTNIWRNSNLLNIVIPSDSATTINWTDFTNIDTTNNVTALAVSTLPAHVLYYGTDGGTVFKVVNADQGNPSSVNITSNTFPAGFVSSIAVDPQNANNVLVAFSNYGVLSIFATTDGGVTWNAVSGNLEQNPDGTGNGPSVRVVKILNLNGNIIYYAGTSTGLYATTSLNGMSTTWVQQGTNNIGMVDAETIDIRNSDGTVVVGTFGSGVYSTQFTTTAVKENNNVPIAYSLLQNYPNPFNPSTIIKYSVAKTSPVTLKVFDVLGREVETLVNEQQAAGNYSVTFNAGNLSSGVYFYRMQSGSFVQTKKLILIK
;
A
#
# COMPACT_ATOMS: atom_id res chain seq x y z
N MET A 1 -24.44 -15.98 -50.71
CA MET A 1 -24.35 -15.24 -49.42
C MET A 1 -24.20 -16.10 -48.19
N LYS A 2 -24.81 -17.29 -48.10
CA LYS A 2 -24.69 -18.16 -46.89
C LYS A 2 -23.34 -18.83 -46.66
N ARG A 3 -22.48 -19.01 -47.65
CA ARG A 3 -21.12 -19.62 -47.48
C ARG A 3 -20.05 -18.63 -47.00
N LYS A 4 -20.20 -17.33 -47.16
CA LYS A 4 -19.23 -16.34 -46.69
C LYS A 4 -19.41 -15.97 -45.22
N ILE A 5 -20.59 -16.17 -44.66
CA ILE A 5 -20.87 -15.89 -43.22
C ILE A 5 -20.32 -17.00 -42.32
N ILE A 6 -20.32 -18.24 -42.81
CA ILE A 6 -19.76 -19.39 -42.05
C ILE A 6 -18.23 -19.33 -41.97
N TYR A 7 -17.54 -18.80 -43.00
CA TYR A 7 -16.09 -18.59 -42.92
C TYR A 7 -15.67 -17.45 -41.98
N PHE A 8 -16.47 -16.41 -41.90
CA PHE A 8 -16.18 -15.28 -40.98
C PHE A 8 -16.41 -15.64 -39.51
N LEU A 9 -17.42 -16.47 -39.23
CA LEU A 9 -17.69 -16.98 -37.87
C LEU A 9 -16.67 -18.07 -37.47
N LEU A 10 -16.13 -18.83 -38.40
CA LEU A 10 -15.07 -19.82 -38.13
C LEU A 10 -13.70 -19.14 -37.91
N ILE A 11 -13.39 -18.07 -38.59
CA ILE A 11 -12.13 -17.32 -38.38
C ILE A 11 -12.17 -16.57 -37.05
N CYS A 12 -13.31 -15.96 -36.68
CA CYS A 12 -13.45 -15.30 -35.38
C CYS A 12 -13.46 -16.31 -34.20
N SER A 13 -14.02 -17.53 -34.41
CA SER A 13 -13.96 -18.57 -33.37
C SER A 13 -12.57 -19.20 -33.24
N PHE A 14 -11.81 -19.33 -34.34
CA PHE A 14 -10.45 -19.86 -34.29
C PHE A 14 -9.46 -18.84 -33.66
N THR A 15 -9.61 -17.54 -33.90
CA THR A 15 -8.79 -16.51 -33.23
C THR A 15 -9.14 -16.36 -31.77
N TRP A 16 -10.40 -16.55 -31.38
CA TRP A 16 -10.81 -16.55 -29.96
C TRP A 16 -10.36 -17.82 -29.23
N ILE A 17 -10.46 -18.98 -29.87
CA ILE A 17 -10.00 -20.27 -29.34
C ILE A 17 -8.46 -20.29 -29.26
N SER A 18 -7.73 -19.72 -30.23
CA SER A 18 -6.26 -19.65 -30.16
C SER A 18 -5.77 -18.70 -29.07
N ASN A 19 -6.44 -17.56 -28.81
CA ASN A 19 -6.11 -16.68 -27.72
C ASN A 19 -6.46 -17.27 -26.34
N VAL A 20 -7.58 -17.98 -26.21
CA VAL A 20 -7.95 -18.68 -24.97
C VAL A 20 -7.02 -19.89 -24.73
N TYR A 21 -6.62 -20.61 -25.78
CA TYR A 21 -5.66 -21.72 -25.64
C TYR A 21 -4.24 -21.24 -25.38
N SER A 22 -3.80 -20.11 -25.93
CA SER A 22 -2.49 -19.54 -25.62
C SER A 22 -2.44 -19.00 -24.19
N GLN A 23 -3.48 -18.32 -23.73
CA GLN A 23 -3.59 -17.85 -22.34
C GLN A 23 -3.67 -18.99 -21.33
N SER A 24 -4.41 -20.07 -21.64
CA SER A 24 -4.49 -21.24 -20.75
C SER A 24 -3.20 -22.09 -20.74
N LEU A 25 -2.43 -22.10 -21.82
CA LEU A 25 -1.13 -22.75 -21.88
C LEU A 25 -0.06 -21.94 -21.14
N VAL A 26 -0.06 -20.61 -21.25
CA VAL A 26 0.82 -19.74 -20.49
C VAL A 26 0.52 -19.87 -19.00
N GLN A 27 -0.73 -19.86 -18.59
CA GLN A 27 -1.12 -19.99 -17.18
C GLN A 27 -0.85 -21.39 -16.59
N LYS A 28 -0.92 -22.46 -17.41
CA LYS A 28 -0.54 -23.81 -16.99
C LYS A 28 0.96 -24.07 -16.97
N SER A 29 1.75 -23.34 -17.81
CA SER A 29 3.19 -23.52 -17.86
C SER A 29 3.93 -22.66 -16.81
N LEU A 30 3.35 -21.55 -16.37
CA LEU A 30 3.94 -20.65 -15.36
C LEU A 30 3.90 -21.23 -13.93
N ASN A 31 3.19 -22.33 -13.70
CA ASN A 31 3.23 -23.07 -12.43
C ASN A 31 4.52 -23.91 -12.23
N ASN A 32 5.44 -23.92 -13.19
CA ASN A 32 6.76 -24.51 -13.04
C ASN A 32 7.80 -23.39 -12.95
N SER A 33 8.57 -23.38 -11.88
CA SER A 33 9.63 -22.43 -11.56
C SER A 33 10.53 -22.10 -12.76
N PHE A 34 10.84 -20.81 -12.95
CA PHE A 34 11.88 -20.36 -13.89
C PHE A 34 13.17 -21.19 -13.73
N ILE A 35 13.70 -21.72 -14.81
CA ILE A 35 14.94 -22.50 -14.82
C ILE A 35 16.11 -21.53 -14.75
N GLY A 36 17.08 -21.81 -13.89
CA GLY A 36 18.34 -21.06 -13.81
C GLY A 36 18.54 -20.23 -12.53
N PHE A 37 17.59 -20.28 -11.60
CA PHE A 37 17.68 -19.53 -10.37
C PHE A 37 17.88 -20.40 -9.11
N ASN A 38 18.17 -21.70 -9.27
CA ASN A 38 18.17 -22.65 -8.16
C ASN A 38 19.30 -22.50 -7.14
N HIS A 39 20.25 -21.56 -7.34
CA HIS A 39 21.46 -21.46 -6.51
C HIS A 39 21.89 -20.05 -6.15
N LEU A 40 21.09 -19.00 -6.39
CA LEU A 40 21.47 -17.67 -5.94
C LEU A 40 21.43 -17.61 -4.40
N PRO A 41 22.47 -17.08 -3.76
CA PRO A 41 22.47 -16.92 -2.32
C PRO A 41 21.32 -15.96 -1.94
N TYR A 42 20.43 -16.44 -1.09
CA TYR A 42 19.47 -15.59 -0.41
C TYR A 42 20.24 -14.51 0.34
N THR A 43 19.97 -13.27 -0.02
CA THR A 43 20.43 -12.16 0.81
C THR A 43 19.35 -11.89 1.84
N LYS A 44 19.58 -12.34 3.06
CA LYS A 44 18.74 -12.02 4.21
C LYS A 44 18.49 -10.52 4.27
N GLU A 45 17.30 -10.14 4.66
CA GLU A 45 16.92 -8.74 4.84
C GLU A 45 17.93 -8.03 5.75
N ASN A 46 18.55 -6.97 5.26
CA ASN A 46 19.33 -6.08 6.09
C ASN A 46 18.39 -5.00 6.64
N LEU A 47 17.78 -5.26 7.78
CA LEU A 47 16.88 -4.34 8.48
C LEU A 47 17.46 -2.93 8.60
N GLN A 48 18.78 -2.80 8.82
CA GLN A 48 19.44 -1.51 8.92
C GLN A 48 19.45 -0.76 7.58
N SER A 49 19.61 -1.46 6.46
CA SER A 49 19.57 -0.87 5.11
C SER A 49 18.16 -0.31 4.81
N ARG A 50 17.09 -1.09 5.07
CA ARG A 50 15.70 -0.64 4.94
C ARG A 50 15.41 0.58 5.82
N ARG A 51 15.85 0.51 7.05
CA ARG A 51 15.72 1.59 8.03
C ARG A 51 16.35 2.88 7.56
N ASN A 52 17.60 2.84 7.15
CA ASN A 52 18.32 3.99 6.67
C ASN A 52 17.65 4.61 5.44
N TRP A 53 17.25 3.77 4.49
CA TRP A 53 16.55 4.20 3.29
C TRP A 53 15.21 4.90 3.61
N GLN A 54 14.39 4.33 4.49
CA GLN A 54 13.12 4.96 4.92
C GLN A 54 13.37 6.27 5.68
N PHE A 55 14.35 6.29 6.58
CA PHE A 55 14.68 7.48 7.35
C PHE A 55 15.12 8.63 6.44
N LEU A 56 16.05 8.39 5.51
CA LEU A 56 16.55 9.42 4.60
C LEU A 56 15.44 10.04 3.74
N ARG A 57 14.50 9.23 3.29
CA ARG A 57 13.40 9.69 2.43
C ARG A 57 12.29 10.42 3.17
N LEU A 58 12.17 10.27 4.50
CA LEU A 58 11.05 10.82 5.27
C LEU A 58 11.44 11.93 6.26
N ARG A 59 12.68 11.94 6.74
CA ARG A 59 13.12 12.94 7.70
C ARG A 59 12.92 14.34 7.14
N ASN A 60 12.62 15.30 8.00
CA ASN A 60 12.82 16.71 7.69
C ASN A 60 14.33 16.96 7.60
N PRO A 61 14.88 17.43 6.45
CA PRO A 61 16.32 17.54 6.25
C PRO A 61 16.97 18.62 7.13
N TYR A 62 16.20 19.59 7.60
CA TYR A 62 16.70 20.68 8.45
C TYR A 62 16.79 20.30 9.92
N THR A 63 15.89 19.45 10.39
CA THR A 63 15.87 19.00 11.80
C THR A 63 16.50 17.61 11.98
N ASN A 64 16.73 16.89 10.89
CA ASN A 64 17.17 15.50 10.85
C ASN A 64 16.27 14.54 11.66
N LYS A 65 14.95 14.81 11.67
CA LYS A 65 13.95 14.01 12.37
C LYS A 65 12.71 13.79 11.50
N ILE A 66 12.08 12.63 11.60
CA ILE A 66 10.70 12.46 11.10
C ILE A 66 9.78 13.19 12.07
N PRO A 67 8.88 14.09 11.61
CA PRO A 67 8.00 14.81 12.51
C PRO A 67 7.10 13.85 13.29
N ALA A 68 6.96 14.10 14.57
CA ALA A 68 6.14 13.25 15.43
C ALA A 68 4.68 13.22 14.97
N ASN A 69 4.05 12.04 14.97
CA ASN A 69 2.66 11.84 14.55
C ASN A 69 2.32 12.29 13.12
N ILE A 70 3.29 12.51 12.26
CA ILE A 70 3.06 13.07 10.93
C ILE A 70 2.07 12.20 10.13
N SER A 71 2.14 10.88 10.22
CA SER A 71 1.24 9.96 9.51
C SER A 71 -0.25 10.17 9.84
N THR A 72 -0.56 10.59 11.07
CA THR A 72 -1.92 10.96 11.45
C THR A 72 -2.28 12.38 11.02
N LEU A 73 -1.36 13.33 11.21
CA LEU A 73 -1.58 14.74 10.92
C LEU A 73 -1.76 14.99 9.41
N GLU A 74 -0.94 14.36 8.57
CA GLU A 74 -1.07 14.45 7.11
C GLU A 74 -2.40 13.88 6.60
N ARG A 75 -2.91 12.79 7.18
CA ARG A 75 -4.21 12.23 6.81
C ARG A 75 -5.38 13.13 7.21
N LEU A 76 -5.27 13.80 8.36
CA LEU A 76 -6.25 14.81 8.77
C LEU A 76 -6.25 16.02 7.85
N TYR A 77 -5.08 16.48 7.46
CA TYR A 77 -4.94 17.53 6.48
C TYR A 77 -5.54 17.10 5.14
N ALA A 78 -5.20 15.90 4.67
CA ALA A 78 -5.65 15.33 3.41
C ALA A 78 -7.18 15.18 3.32
N LYS A 79 -7.90 14.96 4.43
CA LYS A 79 -9.37 14.93 4.45
C LYS A 79 -10.01 16.22 3.92
N ASN A 80 -9.32 17.33 3.98
CA ASN A 80 -9.81 18.62 3.54
C ASN A 80 -9.39 18.95 2.09
N LEU A 81 -8.57 18.10 1.46
CA LEU A 81 -8.15 18.30 0.08
C LEU A 81 -9.28 17.97 -0.91
N PRO A 82 -9.30 18.65 -2.07
CA PRO A 82 -10.25 18.34 -3.14
C PRO A 82 -10.16 16.88 -3.57
N ASN A 83 -11.27 16.26 -3.86
CA ASN A 83 -11.34 14.88 -4.31
C ASN A 83 -12.25 14.71 -5.54
N ASP A 84 -12.14 13.57 -6.22
CA ASP A 84 -12.84 13.27 -7.46
C ASP A 84 -14.38 13.25 -7.32
N LYS A 85 -14.93 13.00 -6.14
CA LYS A 85 -16.37 13.11 -5.87
C LYS A 85 -16.85 14.57 -5.89
N MET A 86 -16.10 15.45 -5.21
CA MET A 86 -16.44 16.88 -5.16
C MET A 86 -16.36 17.52 -6.54
N MET A 87 -15.37 17.12 -7.35
CA MET A 87 -15.15 17.67 -8.68
C MET A 87 -16.18 17.19 -9.71
N LYS A 88 -16.68 15.96 -9.62
CA LYS A 88 -17.78 15.45 -10.49
C LYS A 88 -19.08 16.21 -10.32
N LEU A 89 -19.34 16.77 -9.13
CA LEU A 89 -20.50 17.61 -8.86
C LEU A 89 -20.38 19.03 -9.46
N GLN A 90 -19.18 19.48 -9.84
CA GLN A 90 -18.93 20.85 -10.27
C GLN A 90 -18.67 21.04 -11.78
N LYS A 91 -18.43 19.98 -12.57
CA LYS A 91 -18.04 20.12 -13.99
C LYS A 91 -18.79 19.18 -14.94
N ALA A 92 -19.70 19.77 -15.71
CA ALA A 92 -20.33 19.13 -16.87
C ALA A 92 -19.44 19.11 -18.15
N ASN A 93 -18.22 19.64 -18.11
CA ASN A 93 -17.35 19.83 -19.28
C ASN A 93 -15.93 19.30 -18.99
N GLN A 94 -15.75 17.99 -18.76
CA GLN A 94 -14.42 17.40 -18.74
C GLN A 94 -14.10 16.74 -20.08
N ILE A 95 -12.94 17.12 -20.66
CA ILE A 95 -12.37 16.59 -21.91
C ILE A 95 -11.84 15.15 -21.73
N PHE A 96 -11.72 14.68 -20.48
CA PHE A 96 -11.21 13.34 -20.15
C PHE A 96 -12.29 12.44 -19.52
N ASN A 97 -12.57 11.33 -20.18
CA ASN A 97 -13.27 10.21 -19.55
C ASN A 97 -12.22 9.21 -19.04
N SER A 98 -12.12 9.06 -17.73
CA SER A 98 -11.41 7.92 -17.14
C SER A 98 -12.38 6.77 -16.92
N SER A 99 -11.95 5.54 -17.15
CA SER A 99 -12.62 4.38 -16.58
C SER A 99 -12.54 4.46 -15.03
N PRO A 100 -13.47 3.85 -14.30
CA PRO A 100 -13.34 3.76 -12.86
C PRO A 100 -12.02 3.08 -12.46
N TRP A 101 -11.41 3.51 -11.37
CA TRP A 101 -10.28 2.79 -10.77
C TRP A 101 -10.72 1.38 -10.41
N THR A 102 -10.01 0.38 -10.90
CA THR A 102 -10.32 -1.04 -10.74
C THR A 102 -9.18 -1.72 -10.02
N TYR A 103 -9.50 -2.52 -8.99
CA TYR A 103 -8.52 -3.36 -8.30
C TYR A 103 -8.00 -4.45 -9.24
N ARG A 104 -6.68 -4.62 -9.31
CA ARG A 104 -5.98 -5.56 -10.20
C ARG A 104 -5.33 -6.73 -9.47
N GLY A 105 -5.39 -6.74 -8.18
CA GLY A 105 -4.77 -7.79 -7.38
C GLY A 105 -3.48 -7.32 -6.68
N PRO A 106 -2.64 -8.28 -6.25
CA PRO A 106 -2.86 -9.74 -6.36
C PRO A 106 -4.06 -10.18 -5.51
N PHE A 107 -4.94 -11.02 -6.11
CA PHE A 107 -6.12 -11.53 -5.41
C PHE A 107 -5.78 -12.70 -4.48
N ASN A 108 -4.72 -13.42 -4.82
CA ASN A 108 -4.26 -14.65 -4.17
C ASN A 108 -3.05 -14.45 -3.24
N GLN A 109 -2.73 -13.21 -2.87
CA GLN A 109 -1.63 -12.88 -1.98
C GLN A 109 -2.05 -11.80 -1.01
N GLY A 110 -1.95 -12.09 0.27
CA GLY A 110 -2.04 -11.13 1.35
C GLY A 110 -0.73 -10.37 1.55
N GLY A 111 -0.72 -9.50 2.53
CA GLY A 111 0.46 -8.83 3.06
C GLY A 111 0.47 -8.91 4.57
N ARG A 112 1.36 -8.19 5.22
CA ARG A 112 1.58 -8.24 6.67
C ARG A 112 0.28 -8.15 7.47
N SER A 113 -0.03 -9.22 8.19
CA SER A 113 -1.25 -9.44 8.95
C SER A 113 -0.93 -9.65 10.43
N ARG A 114 -1.54 -8.83 11.30
CA ARG A 114 -1.17 -8.76 12.73
C ARG A 114 -2.19 -9.38 13.65
N ALA A 115 -3.38 -9.70 13.15
CA ALA A 115 -4.48 -10.19 13.98
C ALA A 115 -5.42 -11.10 13.18
N ILE A 116 -5.85 -12.18 13.80
CA ILE A 116 -6.88 -13.08 13.26
C ILE A 116 -7.75 -13.65 14.37
N ALA A 117 -9.05 -13.70 14.16
CA ALA A 117 -9.98 -14.37 15.08
C ALA A 117 -11.20 -14.89 14.33
N VAL A 118 -11.80 -15.95 14.87
CA VAL A 118 -12.97 -16.62 14.33
C VAL A 118 -14.12 -16.55 15.32
N ASP A 119 -15.33 -16.30 14.85
CA ASP A 119 -16.52 -16.24 15.69
C ASP A 119 -16.78 -17.58 16.37
N VAL A 120 -16.93 -17.56 17.69
CA VAL A 120 -17.09 -18.79 18.47
C VAL A 120 -18.42 -19.51 18.21
N ASN A 121 -19.46 -18.81 17.73
CA ASN A 121 -20.78 -19.36 17.42
C ASN A 121 -20.92 -19.70 15.93
N ASN A 122 -20.18 -19.00 15.04
CA ASN A 122 -20.26 -19.19 13.62
C ASN A 122 -18.85 -19.18 12.99
N PRO A 123 -18.20 -20.32 12.84
CA PRO A 123 -16.84 -20.38 12.30
C PRO A 123 -16.69 -19.91 10.84
N ASN A 124 -17.80 -19.65 10.13
CA ASN A 124 -17.73 -19.01 8.83
C ASN A 124 -17.37 -17.53 8.91
N ILE A 125 -17.58 -16.89 10.07
CA ILE A 125 -17.17 -15.49 10.29
C ILE A 125 -15.73 -15.48 10.78
N VAL A 126 -14.85 -14.94 9.96
CA VAL A 126 -13.45 -14.72 10.28
C VAL A 126 -13.15 -13.23 10.15
N LEU A 127 -12.46 -12.68 11.14
CA LEU A 127 -11.97 -11.30 11.15
C LEU A 127 -10.45 -11.31 11.12
N ALA A 128 -9.86 -10.49 10.26
CA ALA A 128 -8.41 -10.38 10.15
C ALA A 128 -7.99 -8.93 9.93
N GLY A 129 -6.85 -8.56 10.51
CA GLY A 129 -6.33 -7.20 10.49
C GLY A 129 -4.94 -7.11 9.88
N GLY A 130 -4.80 -6.24 8.86
CA GLY A 130 -3.51 -5.92 8.26
C GLY A 130 -2.78 -4.82 9.02
N ALA A 131 -1.44 -4.84 8.96
CA ALA A 131 -0.60 -3.79 9.55
C ALA A 131 -0.85 -2.41 8.91
N THR A 132 -1.19 -2.37 7.63
CA THR A 132 -1.50 -1.15 6.87
C THR A 132 -2.80 -1.23 6.08
N GLY A 133 -3.40 -2.41 5.98
CA GLY A 133 -4.56 -2.71 5.13
C GLY A 133 -5.93 -2.60 5.81
N GLY A 134 -5.99 -2.31 7.13
CA GLY A 134 -7.24 -2.22 7.90
C GLY A 134 -7.83 -3.56 8.30
N MET A 135 -9.09 -3.54 8.75
CA MET A 135 -9.86 -4.70 9.19
C MET A 135 -10.67 -5.28 8.05
N TRP A 136 -10.64 -6.59 7.94
CA TRP A 136 -11.34 -7.40 6.94
C TRP A 136 -12.23 -8.45 7.60
N ARG A 137 -13.32 -8.77 6.94
CA ARG A 137 -14.31 -9.75 7.41
C ARG A 137 -14.65 -10.75 6.31
N SER A 138 -14.61 -12.01 6.63
CA SER A 138 -15.12 -13.13 5.84
C SER A 138 -16.43 -13.66 6.44
N THR A 139 -17.27 -14.26 5.59
CA THR A 139 -18.50 -14.97 5.97
C THR A 139 -18.55 -16.39 5.44
N ASP A 140 -17.45 -16.86 4.87
CA ASP A 140 -17.30 -18.15 4.21
C ASP A 140 -16.01 -18.87 4.63
N ASN A 141 -15.63 -18.70 5.92
CA ASN A 141 -14.44 -19.31 6.51
C ASN A 141 -13.13 -18.88 5.82
N GLY A 142 -13.00 -17.59 5.45
CA GLY A 142 -11.79 -17.04 4.85
C GLY A 142 -11.64 -17.30 3.34
N GLN A 143 -12.65 -17.83 2.66
CA GLN A 143 -12.58 -18.04 1.21
C GLN A 143 -12.73 -16.75 0.41
N SER A 144 -13.42 -15.76 0.97
CA SER A 144 -13.51 -14.41 0.43
C SER A 144 -13.58 -13.37 1.54
N TRP A 145 -13.15 -12.14 1.22
CA TRP A 145 -13.00 -11.07 2.19
C TRP A 145 -13.66 -9.77 1.76
N THR A 146 -14.21 -9.06 2.74
CA THR A 146 -14.72 -7.70 2.60
C THR A 146 -14.01 -6.80 3.59
N LYS A 147 -13.44 -5.68 3.10
CA LYS A 147 -12.85 -4.66 3.96
C LYS A 147 -13.94 -3.94 4.74
N VAL A 148 -13.86 -3.95 6.06
CA VAL A 148 -14.83 -3.29 6.97
C VAL A 148 -14.31 -1.99 7.56
N THR A 149 -13.01 -1.71 7.46
CA THR A 149 -12.46 -0.36 7.70
C THR A 149 -12.71 0.50 6.46
N PRO A 150 -13.35 1.68 6.59
CA PRO A 150 -13.55 2.58 5.45
C PRO A 150 -12.22 2.99 4.81
N VAL A 151 -12.15 3.00 3.47
CA VAL A 151 -10.93 3.37 2.72
C VAL A 151 -10.48 4.82 2.96
N GLN A 152 -11.37 5.68 3.44
CA GLN A 152 -11.09 7.07 3.83
C GLN A 152 -10.82 7.23 5.33
N ASP A 153 -10.69 6.12 6.09
CA ASP A 153 -10.31 6.20 7.49
C ASP A 153 -8.84 6.60 7.62
N THR A 154 -8.56 7.42 8.62
CA THR A 154 -7.19 7.89 8.91
C THR A 154 -6.34 6.83 9.59
N VAL A 155 -6.95 5.78 10.16
CA VAL A 155 -6.27 4.67 10.83
C VAL A 155 -6.57 3.37 10.08
N GLN A 156 -5.55 2.83 9.42
CA GLN A 156 -5.63 1.59 8.67
C GLN A 156 -4.80 0.46 9.32
N THR A 157 -4.36 0.64 10.57
CA THR A 157 -3.57 -0.34 11.30
C THR A 157 -4.45 -1.17 12.21
N VAL A 158 -4.21 -2.48 12.29
CA VAL A 158 -4.82 -3.39 13.27
C VAL A 158 -3.71 -4.21 13.91
N THR A 159 -3.65 -4.25 15.23
CA THR A 159 -2.57 -4.92 15.98
C THR A 159 -3.03 -6.15 16.75
N CYS A 160 -4.27 -6.19 17.13
CA CYS A 160 -4.88 -7.31 17.86
C CYS A 160 -6.39 -7.27 17.69
N ILE A 161 -7.05 -8.42 17.86
CA ILE A 161 -8.51 -8.55 17.83
C ILE A 161 -8.96 -9.56 18.89
N VAL A 162 -10.09 -9.29 19.52
CA VAL A 162 -10.71 -10.19 20.51
C VAL A 162 -12.23 -10.12 20.45
N GLN A 163 -12.88 -11.30 20.62
CA GLN A 163 -14.33 -11.45 20.78
C GLN A 163 -14.69 -11.57 22.25
N ASP A 164 -15.82 -11.01 22.65
CA ASP A 164 -16.44 -11.33 23.94
C ASP A 164 -17.22 -12.65 23.80
N THR A 165 -16.62 -13.74 24.24
CA THR A 165 -17.17 -15.10 24.04
C THR A 165 -18.28 -15.48 25.01
N ARG A 166 -18.67 -14.59 25.95
CA ARG A 166 -19.76 -14.84 26.88
C ARG A 166 -21.12 -14.95 26.17
N SER A 167 -21.98 -15.82 26.67
CA SER A 167 -23.33 -16.00 26.13
C SER A 167 -24.10 -14.68 26.06
N GLY A 168 -24.66 -14.36 24.92
CA GLY A 168 -25.38 -13.10 24.63
C GLY A 168 -24.50 -11.88 24.41
N LYS A 169 -23.18 -12.04 24.38
CA LYS A 169 -22.19 -10.96 24.11
C LYS A 169 -21.33 -11.22 22.87
N THR A 170 -21.49 -12.33 22.19
CA THR A 170 -20.58 -12.79 21.12
C THR A 170 -20.54 -11.88 19.90
N ASN A 171 -21.53 -11.03 19.71
CA ASN A 171 -21.52 -9.98 18.69
C ASN A 171 -20.63 -8.76 19.04
N ASN A 172 -20.08 -8.72 20.28
CA ASN A 172 -19.14 -7.68 20.69
C ASN A 172 -17.70 -8.09 20.37
N TRP A 173 -17.03 -7.25 19.59
CA TRP A 173 -15.65 -7.41 19.21
C TRP A 173 -14.86 -6.15 19.50
N TYR A 174 -13.57 -6.31 19.75
CA TYR A 174 -12.65 -5.20 19.98
C TYR A 174 -11.38 -5.40 19.18
N TYR A 175 -10.85 -4.34 18.55
CA TYR A 175 -9.50 -4.38 18.01
C TYR A 175 -8.69 -3.16 18.45
N GLY A 176 -7.39 -3.40 18.61
CA GLY A 176 -6.39 -2.38 18.89
C GLY A 176 -5.72 -1.87 17.63
N THR A 177 -5.19 -0.65 17.72
CA THR A 177 -4.49 0.02 16.61
C THR A 177 -3.11 0.52 17.06
N GLY A 178 -2.27 0.88 16.07
CA GLY A 178 -0.95 1.44 16.28
C GLY A 178 0.16 0.40 16.23
N GLU A 179 0.85 0.30 15.09
CA GLU A 179 1.99 -0.59 14.95
C GLU A 179 3.27 0.05 15.44
N TYR A 180 3.97 -0.66 16.30
CA TYR A 180 5.31 -0.32 16.76
C TYR A 180 6.29 -1.34 16.18
N ALA A 181 7.18 -0.91 15.31
CA ALA A 181 8.21 -1.76 14.78
C ALA A 181 9.33 -1.95 15.84
N SER A 182 9.80 -3.19 16.01
CA SER A 182 10.90 -3.49 16.92
C SER A 182 12.16 -2.68 16.59
N ASN A 183 12.92 -2.28 17.58
CA ASN A 183 14.11 -1.44 17.51
C ASN A 183 13.89 0.04 17.18
N LEU A 184 12.74 0.59 17.55
CA LEU A 184 12.48 2.02 17.46
C LEU A 184 12.65 2.68 18.83
N GLU A 185 13.45 3.71 18.86
CA GLU A 185 13.41 4.65 19.97
C GLU A 185 12.08 5.39 19.97
N LEU A 186 11.47 5.55 21.14
CA LEU A 186 10.24 6.32 21.31
C LEU A 186 10.37 7.71 20.68
N PRO A 187 9.27 8.31 20.21
CA PRO A 187 9.26 9.67 19.70
C PRO A 187 9.86 10.62 20.73
N GLY A 188 11.03 11.16 20.47
CA GLY A 188 11.77 12.06 21.35
C GLY A 188 13.28 12.00 21.21
N ASN A 189 13.85 10.87 20.88
CA ASN A 189 15.31 10.66 20.78
C ASN A 189 15.90 10.56 19.36
N GLY A 190 15.14 10.89 18.33
CA GLY A 190 15.71 11.25 17.02
C GLY A 190 16.05 10.14 16.04
N ALA A 191 15.87 8.87 16.36
CA ALA A 191 15.98 7.78 15.39
C ALA A 191 14.57 7.39 14.90
N GLY A 192 14.07 8.14 13.92
CA GLY A 192 12.68 8.01 13.50
C GLY A 192 12.42 6.84 12.57
N PHE A 193 11.50 5.99 12.96
CA PHE A 193 10.77 5.09 12.07
C PHE A 193 9.32 5.54 11.94
N VAL A 194 8.69 5.16 10.81
CA VAL A 194 7.25 5.33 10.65
C VAL A 194 6.55 4.32 11.56
N THR A 195 6.38 4.69 12.81
CA THR A 195 5.43 4.05 13.69
C THR A 195 4.06 4.48 13.19
N PHE A 196 3.24 3.54 12.76
CA PHE A 196 1.86 3.82 12.44
C PHE A 196 1.09 4.03 13.74
N ILE A 197 1.02 5.27 14.18
CA ILE A 197 0.32 5.63 15.40
C ILE A 197 -1.17 5.33 15.21
N GLY A 198 -1.74 4.58 16.15
CA GLY A 198 -3.14 4.19 16.15
C GLY A 198 -4.06 5.30 16.65
N GLY A 199 -5.37 5.10 16.45
CA GLY A 199 -6.42 5.97 16.95
C GLY A 199 -6.96 5.59 18.33
N GLY A 200 -6.63 4.41 18.82
CA GLY A 200 -7.18 3.83 20.04
C GLY A 200 -7.73 2.42 19.83
N ILE A 201 -8.76 2.06 20.57
CA ILE A 201 -9.47 0.79 20.48
C ILE A 201 -10.80 1.01 19.75
N TYR A 202 -11.11 0.14 18.81
CA TYR A 202 -12.38 0.10 18.10
C TYR A 202 -13.25 -1.03 18.63
N LYS A 203 -14.56 -0.79 18.67
CA LYS A 203 -15.59 -1.75 19.09
C LYS A 203 -16.59 -1.99 17.97
N SER A 204 -16.98 -3.23 17.78
CA SER A 204 -18.16 -3.66 17.02
C SER A 204 -19.18 -4.27 17.99
N THR A 205 -20.46 -4.17 17.64
CA THR A 205 -21.59 -4.81 18.35
C THR A 205 -22.49 -5.60 17.39
N ASP A 206 -21.98 -5.86 16.19
CA ASP A 206 -22.70 -6.49 15.06
C ASP A 206 -21.83 -7.52 14.31
N ASP A 207 -21.10 -8.35 15.06
CA ASP A 207 -20.23 -9.43 14.56
C ASP A 207 -19.12 -8.91 13.62
N GLY A 208 -18.56 -7.74 13.92
CA GLY A 208 -17.47 -7.16 13.17
C GLY A 208 -17.86 -6.55 11.81
N LEU A 209 -19.17 -6.32 11.59
CA LEU A 209 -19.65 -5.71 10.34
C LEU A 209 -19.37 -4.20 10.31
N THR A 210 -19.62 -3.52 11.43
CA THR A 210 -19.31 -2.10 11.60
C THR A 210 -18.50 -1.84 12.84
N TRP A 211 -17.67 -0.78 12.79
CA TRP A 211 -16.72 -0.46 13.84
C TRP A 211 -16.78 1.01 14.23
N SER A 212 -16.68 1.28 15.51
CA SER A 212 -16.59 2.62 16.05
C SER A 212 -15.46 2.70 17.06
N ILE A 213 -14.68 3.78 17.01
CA ILE A 213 -13.64 4.03 18.01
C ILE A 213 -14.29 4.26 19.38
N LEU A 214 -13.71 3.68 20.43
CA LEU A 214 -14.09 3.98 21.81
C LEU A 214 -13.62 5.40 22.16
N PRO A 215 -14.51 6.37 22.42
CA PRO A 215 -14.12 7.75 22.72
C PRO A 215 -13.17 7.89 23.91
N SER A 216 -13.27 6.98 24.88
CA SER A 216 -12.43 6.91 26.08
C SER A 216 -10.97 6.56 25.80
N THR A 217 -10.66 6.01 24.62
CA THR A 217 -9.31 5.65 24.20
C THR A 217 -8.75 6.60 23.14
N SER A 218 -9.62 7.40 22.53
CA SER A 218 -9.25 8.38 21.51
C SER A 218 -8.98 9.74 22.14
N THR A 219 -7.82 10.31 21.93
CA THR A 219 -7.48 11.66 22.47
C THR A 219 -7.75 12.77 21.50
N GLY A 220 -8.42 12.50 20.39
CA GLY A 220 -8.33 13.41 19.27
C GLY A 220 -6.88 13.42 18.72
N TYR A 221 -6.67 14.16 17.67
CA TYR A 221 -5.41 14.15 16.94
C TYR A 221 -4.48 15.23 17.46
N VAL A 222 -3.57 14.85 18.36
CA VAL A 222 -2.54 15.75 18.88
C VAL A 222 -1.19 15.45 18.28
N PRO A 223 -0.36 16.47 18.02
CA PRO A 223 0.91 16.33 17.29
C PRO A 223 2.02 15.63 18.09
N THR A 224 1.74 15.18 19.30
CA THR A 224 2.71 14.46 20.14
C THR A 224 2.13 13.13 20.60
N PHE A 225 2.99 12.14 20.88
CA PHE A 225 2.57 10.89 21.54
C PHE A 225 2.13 11.24 22.96
N VAL A 226 0.83 11.41 23.17
CA VAL A 226 0.25 11.84 24.45
C VAL A 226 -0.74 10.82 24.99
N ASN A 227 -1.17 9.88 24.18
CA ASN A 227 -2.12 8.86 24.55
C ASN A 227 -1.52 7.48 24.35
N ARG A 228 -1.50 6.70 25.42
CA ARG A 228 -0.97 5.35 25.44
C ARG A 228 -1.72 4.37 24.55
N PHE A 229 -3.03 4.60 24.31
CA PHE A 229 -3.83 3.85 23.38
C PHE A 229 -3.49 4.07 21.89
N GLN A 230 -2.56 4.95 21.61
CA GLN A 230 -2.00 5.09 20.25
C GLN A 230 -1.15 3.88 19.83
N ILE A 231 -0.77 3.02 20.78
CA ILE A 231 -0.15 1.72 20.50
C ILE A 231 -0.77 0.71 21.47
N VAL A 232 -1.63 -0.16 20.95
CA VAL A 232 -2.29 -1.23 21.68
C VAL A 232 -1.68 -2.56 21.28
N TRP A 233 -0.98 -3.23 22.20
CA TRP A 233 -0.30 -4.50 21.93
C TRP A 233 -1.27 -5.67 21.91
N ASN A 234 -2.13 -5.78 22.92
CA ASN A 234 -3.22 -6.75 22.92
C ASN A 234 -4.35 -6.32 23.85
N ILE A 235 -5.50 -6.95 23.66
CA ILE A 235 -6.70 -6.78 24.47
C ILE A 235 -7.12 -8.14 24.96
N ALA A 236 -7.51 -8.22 26.23
CA ALA A 236 -8.08 -9.42 26.83
C ALA A 236 -9.45 -9.13 27.45
N VAL A 237 -10.41 -10.03 27.25
CA VAL A 237 -11.74 -9.98 27.84
C VAL A 237 -11.77 -10.93 29.04
N ASP A 238 -12.23 -10.48 30.20
CA ASP A 238 -12.50 -11.36 31.32
C ASP A 238 -13.86 -12.08 31.12
N THR A 239 -13.79 -13.26 30.58
CA THR A 239 -14.98 -14.09 30.33
C THR A 239 -15.49 -14.83 31.56
N SER A 240 -14.77 -14.80 32.69
CA SER A 240 -15.20 -15.39 33.97
C SER A 240 -16.28 -14.54 34.67
N ASN A 241 -16.26 -13.22 34.45
CA ASN A 241 -17.19 -12.28 35.04
C ASN A 241 -18.45 -12.09 34.19
N MET A 242 -19.55 -12.65 34.63
CA MET A 242 -20.83 -12.56 33.92
C MET A 242 -21.62 -11.26 34.22
N ASN A 243 -21.20 -10.48 35.24
CA ASN A 243 -21.94 -9.31 35.72
C ASN A 243 -21.38 -7.97 35.18
N GLN A 244 -20.13 -7.94 34.80
CA GLN A 244 -19.47 -6.73 34.31
C GLN A 244 -18.77 -7.03 33.00
N ASP A 245 -18.67 -6.03 32.11
CA ASP A 245 -17.94 -6.10 30.85
C ASP A 245 -16.47 -5.68 31.09
N ILE A 246 -15.70 -6.61 31.67
CA ILE A 246 -14.29 -6.34 32.04
C ILE A 246 -13.40 -6.59 30.87
N LEU A 247 -12.59 -5.57 30.53
CA LEU A 247 -11.55 -5.59 29.50
C LEU A 247 -10.23 -5.16 30.11
N TYR A 248 -9.16 -5.73 29.59
CA TYR A 248 -7.79 -5.27 29.82
C TYR A 248 -7.14 -4.90 28.48
N ALA A 249 -6.44 -3.78 28.45
CA ALA A 249 -5.65 -3.35 27.29
C ALA A 249 -4.20 -3.19 27.70
N ALA A 250 -3.34 -3.95 27.06
CA ALA A 250 -1.89 -3.79 27.13
C ALA A 250 -1.46 -2.75 26.08
N VAL A 251 -0.95 -1.64 26.55
CA VAL A 251 -0.56 -0.49 25.74
C VAL A 251 0.89 -0.09 26.05
N VAL A 252 1.46 0.83 25.31
CA VAL A 252 2.74 1.42 25.75
C VAL A 252 2.60 1.93 27.17
N ASP A 253 3.54 1.51 28.04
CA ASP A 253 3.68 1.97 29.41
C ASP A 253 2.63 1.44 30.41
N GLY A 254 1.89 0.40 30.08
CA GLY A 254 1.10 -0.22 31.14
C GLY A 254 -0.13 -1.01 30.70
N ILE A 255 -0.87 -1.43 31.71
CA ILE A 255 -2.11 -2.17 31.57
C ILE A 255 -3.27 -1.30 32.06
N TYR A 256 -4.26 -1.11 31.22
CA TYR A 256 -5.51 -0.46 31.52
C TYR A 256 -6.63 -1.49 31.73
N ARG A 257 -7.52 -1.22 32.68
CA ARG A 257 -8.70 -2.03 32.94
C ARG A 257 -9.97 -1.19 32.76
N SER A 258 -10.92 -1.73 32.01
CA SER A 258 -12.29 -1.24 31.93
C SER A 258 -13.22 -2.22 32.65
N SER A 259 -14.29 -1.75 33.30
CA SER A 259 -15.36 -2.57 33.88
C SER A 259 -16.74 -2.33 33.25
N ASP A 260 -16.77 -1.53 32.18
CA ASP A 260 -17.97 -1.04 31.49
C ASP A 260 -17.92 -1.20 29.96
N GLY A 261 -17.19 -2.22 29.48
CA GLY A 261 -17.10 -2.56 28.08
C GLY A 261 -16.33 -1.53 27.23
N GLY A 262 -15.37 -0.83 27.88
CA GLY A 262 -14.52 0.14 27.24
C GLY A 262 -15.04 1.58 27.30
N SER A 263 -16.13 1.85 28.00
CA SER A 263 -16.67 3.21 28.13
C SER A 263 -15.76 4.09 29.01
N SER A 264 -15.06 3.50 29.97
CA SER A 264 -14.02 4.14 30.78
C SER A 264 -12.86 3.18 31.05
N TRP A 265 -11.66 3.74 31.32
CA TRP A 265 -10.45 2.98 31.55
C TRP A 265 -9.66 3.52 32.73
N ASN A 266 -9.18 2.63 33.58
CA ASN A 266 -8.29 2.92 34.70
C ASN A 266 -6.95 2.26 34.48
N LEU A 267 -5.86 3.00 34.68
CA LEU A 267 -4.50 2.46 34.68
C LEU A 267 -4.31 1.62 35.95
N VAL A 268 -4.10 0.31 35.79
CA VAL A 268 -4.00 -0.63 36.92
C VAL A 268 -2.60 -1.16 37.17
N LEU A 269 -1.74 -1.19 36.13
CA LEU A 269 -0.33 -1.52 36.27
C LEU A 269 0.48 -0.62 35.29
N SER A 270 1.44 0.12 35.81
CA SER A 270 2.21 1.08 35.03
C SER A 270 3.60 1.29 35.59
N ASP A 271 4.46 1.71 34.67
CA ASP A 271 5.81 2.17 34.93
C ASP A 271 5.90 3.69 35.23
N ARG A 272 4.82 4.33 35.53
CA ARG A 272 4.74 5.78 35.63
C ARG A 272 5.51 6.34 36.82
N ASP A 273 6.75 6.76 36.57
CA ASP A 273 7.41 7.82 37.28
C ASP A 273 7.36 9.10 36.44
N THR A 274 6.78 10.16 36.96
CA THR A 274 6.70 11.47 36.31
C THR A 274 8.06 12.11 36.01
N ALA A 275 9.14 11.53 36.56
CA ALA A 275 10.53 11.96 36.37
C ALA A 275 11.34 11.07 35.42
N ASN A 276 10.78 9.94 34.93
CA ASN A 276 11.54 8.96 34.13
C ASN A 276 11.14 8.96 32.66
N THR A 277 12.12 9.11 31.78
CA THR A 277 11.97 9.07 30.32
C THR A 277 11.94 7.65 29.73
N ASN A 278 12.25 6.62 30.53
CA ASN A 278 12.26 5.23 30.10
C ASN A 278 10.92 4.56 30.38
N LEU A 279 10.03 4.59 29.40
CA LEU A 279 8.73 3.95 29.43
C LEU A 279 8.85 2.48 28.97
N SER A 280 8.01 1.59 29.54
CA SER A 280 7.88 0.24 29.04
C SER A 280 7.25 0.25 27.65
N VAL A 281 8.04 -0.09 26.63
CA VAL A 281 7.58 -0.06 25.24
C VAL A 281 6.63 -1.21 24.97
N TYR A 282 6.98 -2.41 25.45
CA TYR A 282 6.20 -3.62 25.22
C TYR A 282 5.43 -3.98 26.48
N SER A 283 4.18 -4.31 26.32
CA SER A 283 3.33 -4.87 27.34
C SER A 283 2.50 -6.03 26.79
N ASN A 284 2.07 -6.93 27.65
CA ASN A 284 1.18 -8.02 27.28
C ASN A 284 0.26 -8.33 28.45
N VAL A 285 -0.98 -8.79 28.19
CA VAL A 285 -1.93 -9.17 29.22
C VAL A 285 -2.70 -10.43 28.81
N ALA A 286 -2.90 -11.34 29.76
CA ALA A 286 -3.72 -12.53 29.59
C ALA A 286 -4.65 -12.71 30.79
N VAL A 287 -5.87 -13.17 30.52
CA VAL A 287 -6.87 -13.50 31.54
C VAL A 287 -7.14 -15.00 31.49
N THR A 288 -7.13 -15.66 32.63
CA THR A 288 -7.43 -17.08 32.73
C THR A 288 -8.94 -17.33 32.73
N SER A 289 -9.36 -18.57 32.53
CA SER A 289 -10.77 -18.96 32.62
C SER A 289 -11.38 -18.78 34.01
N LYS A 290 -10.59 -18.49 35.05
CA LYS A 290 -11.01 -18.17 36.40
C LYS A 290 -11.00 -16.69 36.76
N GLY A 291 -10.53 -15.84 35.85
CA GLY A 291 -10.44 -14.39 36.06
C GLY A 291 -9.09 -13.90 36.62
N ASP A 292 -8.14 -14.80 36.92
CA ASP A 292 -6.78 -14.37 37.24
C ASP A 292 -6.16 -13.66 36.05
N VAL A 293 -5.46 -12.57 36.28
CA VAL A 293 -4.85 -11.73 35.26
C VAL A 293 -3.33 -11.79 35.38
N TYR A 294 -2.68 -12.05 34.25
CA TYR A 294 -1.23 -12.00 34.15
C TYR A 294 -0.82 -10.88 33.20
N ALA A 295 0.23 -10.17 33.51
CA ALA A 295 0.78 -9.11 32.67
C ALA A 295 2.30 -9.18 32.59
N ALA A 296 2.85 -8.63 31.49
CA ALA A 296 4.29 -8.43 31.32
C ALA A 296 4.57 -7.00 30.85
N LEU A 297 5.61 -6.39 31.39
CA LEU A 297 6.13 -5.07 31.04
C LEU A 297 7.63 -5.19 30.79
N SER A 298 8.13 -4.65 29.66
CA SER A 298 9.48 -4.95 29.16
C SER A 298 10.60 -4.18 29.83
N ASN A 299 10.44 -2.92 30.11
CA ASN A 299 11.49 -2.04 30.68
C ASN A 299 10.83 -0.99 31.56
N GLY A 300 11.67 -0.25 32.31
CA GLY A 300 11.17 0.76 33.25
C GLY A 300 11.11 0.25 34.69
N LYS A 301 10.38 0.96 35.58
CA LYS A 301 10.31 0.61 37.01
C LYS A 301 9.42 -0.59 37.34
N SER A 302 8.37 -0.80 36.52
CA SER A 302 7.45 -1.92 36.69
C SER A 302 7.77 -3.04 35.69
N GLN A 303 9.00 -3.07 35.18
CA GLN A 303 9.43 -4.18 34.33
C GLN A 303 9.27 -5.52 35.09
N GLY A 304 8.85 -6.56 34.39
CA GLY A 304 8.68 -7.88 34.97
C GLY A 304 7.39 -8.58 34.56
N ILE A 305 7.13 -9.70 35.24
CA ILE A 305 5.94 -10.53 35.08
C ILE A 305 5.08 -10.38 36.33
N TRP A 306 3.83 -10.08 36.12
CA TRP A 306 2.90 -9.69 37.18
C TRP A 306 1.66 -10.59 37.21
N HIS A 307 1.11 -10.82 38.40
CA HIS A 307 -0.15 -11.52 38.63
C HIS A 307 -1.12 -10.66 39.45
N SER A 308 -2.37 -10.74 39.12
CA SER A 308 -3.47 -10.15 39.89
C SER A 308 -4.66 -11.10 39.90
N ALA A 309 -5.25 -11.32 41.11
CA ALA A 309 -6.47 -12.09 41.26
C ALA A 309 -7.77 -11.28 41.06
N ASP A 310 -7.67 -9.95 41.04
CA ASP A 310 -8.81 -9.02 40.92
C ASP A 310 -8.66 -8.02 39.75
N GLY A 311 -7.51 -8.06 39.09
CA GLY A 311 -7.15 -7.15 38.00
C GLY A 311 -6.88 -5.71 38.46
N ILE A 312 -6.73 -5.46 39.75
CA ILE A 312 -6.50 -4.14 40.38
C ILE A 312 -5.23 -4.16 41.22
N ASN A 313 -5.09 -5.15 42.09
CA ASN A 313 -3.93 -5.32 42.95
C ASN A 313 -2.93 -6.31 42.34
N TRP A 314 -1.69 -5.87 42.08
CA TRP A 314 -0.71 -6.63 41.35
C TRP A 314 0.45 -7.06 42.25
N THR A 315 0.88 -8.29 42.05
CA THR A 315 2.06 -8.88 42.68
C THR A 315 3.08 -9.28 41.62
N GLU A 316 4.30 -8.83 41.76
CA GLU A 316 5.37 -9.27 40.87
C GLU A 316 5.72 -10.75 41.13
N ILE A 317 5.76 -11.52 40.06
CA ILE A 317 6.07 -12.95 40.10
C ILE A 317 7.31 -13.32 39.23
N THR A 318 8.05 -12.32 38.77
CA THR A 318 9.28 -12.53 37.96
C THR A 318 10.21 -13.49 38.71
N PRO A 319 10.64 -14.64 38.14
CA PRO A 319 11.49 -15.58 38.87
C PRO A 319 12.88 -15.02 39.11
N SER A 320 13.50 -15.39 40.24
CA SER A 320 14.90 -15.08 40.48
C SER A 320 15.77 -15.75 39.40
N GLY A 321 16.65 -14.99 38.75
CA GLY A 321 17.47 -15.45 37.62
C GLY A 321 16.87 -15.20 36.23
N PHE A 322 15.69 -14.57 36.12
CA PHE A 322 15.22 -14.06 34.86
C PHE A 322 16.22 -13.03 34.30
N PRO A 323 16.50 -13.02 32.98
CA PRO A 323 17.44 -12.05 32.39
C PRO A 323 17.12 -10.62 32.76
N VAL A 324 18.13 -9.82 33.08
CA VAL A 324 17.98 -8.41 33.48
C VAL A 324 17.63 -7.51 32.29
N VAL A 325 18.14 -7.88 31.10
CA VAL A 325 17.86 -7.17 29.84
C VAL A 325 16.90 -8.02 29.02
N TYR A 326 15.74 -7.47 28.74
CA TYR A 326 14.76 -8.11 27.87
C TYR A 326 13.90 -7.09 27.14
N GLY A 327 13.44 -7.47 25.95
CA GLY A 327 12.53 -6.75 25.12
C GLY A 327 11.09 -7.26 25.30
N ARG A 328 10.44 -7.64 24.19
CA ARG A 328 9.06 -8.10 24.19
C ARG A 328 8.91 -9.42 24.94
N ILE A 329 7.85 -9.52 25.75
CA ILE A 329 7.39 -10.74 26.40
C ILE A 329 5.97 -11.03 25.92
N VAL A 330 5.69 -12.24 25.47
CA VAL A 330 4.36 -12.75 25.19
C VAL A 330 4.00 -13.85 26.18
N ILE A 331 2.75 -13.84 26.67
CA ILE A 331 2.26 -14.75 27.69
C ILE A 331 1.01 -15.48 27.20
N ALA A 332 0.88 -16.77 27.56
CA ALA A 332 -0.29 -17.57 27.24
C ALA A 332 -0.72 -18.42 28.45
N SER A 333 -1.93 -18.23 28.91
CA SER A 333 -2.56 -19.11 29.90
C SER A 333 -3.12 -20.37 29.22
N ALA A 334 -3.06 -21.51 29.90
CA ALA A 334 -3.63 -22.74 29.39
C ALA A 334 -5.15 -22.80 29.66
N PRO A 335 -6.01 -22.85 28.63
CA PRO A 335 -7.47 -22.79 28.83
C PRO A 335 -8.04 -23.96 29.65
N THR A 336 -7.44 -25.16 29.55
CA THR A 336 -7.85 -26.36 30.30
C THR A 336 -7.28 -26.42 31.70
N ASN A 337 -6.26 -25.61 32.00
CA ASN A 337 -5.63 -25.58 33.30
C ASN A 337 -5.18 -24.17 33.66
N SER A 338 -6.09 -23.38 34.25
CA SER A 338 -5.85 -21.98 34.63
C SER A 338 -4.62 -21.73 35.53
N ASN A 339 -4.04 -22.79 36.11
CA ASN A 339 -2.83 -22.67 36.93
C ASN A 339 -1.55 -22.63 36.05
N ILE A 340 -1.62 -22.97 34.76
CA ILE A 340 -0.45 -23.02 33.87
C ILE A 340 -0.39 -21.78 33.03
N LEU A 341 0.76 -21.10 33.05
CA LEU A 341 1.15 -19.98 32.21
C LEU A 341 2.46 -20.30 31.49
N TYR A 342 2.53 -20.04 30.18
CA TYR A 342 3.77 -20.04 29.44
C TYR A 342 4.19 -18.60 29.15
N VAL A 343 5.49 -18.34 29.23
CA VAL A 343 6.11 -17.03 29.03
C VAL A 343 7.25 -17.19 28.04
N LEU A 344 7.18 -16.50 26.90
CA LEU A 344 8.24 -16.44 25.91
C LEU A 344 8.73 -14.99 25.83
N ALA A 345 10.03 -14.79 26.04
CA ALA A 345 10.65 -13.47 26.12
C ALA A 345 11.80 -13.33 25.12
N ASN A 346 11.90 -12.19 24.45
CA ASN A 346 13.14 -11.76 23.79
C ASN A 346 14.09 -11.23 24.86
N THR A 347 15.28 -11.85 24.99
CA THR A 347 16.24 -11.61 26.08
C THR A 347 17.65 -11.40 25.51
N PRO A 348 17.94 -10.20 24.94
CA PRO A 348 19.21 -9.92 24.28
C PRO A 348 20.44 -10.33 25.09
N GLY A 349 21.30 -11.13 24.50
CA GLY A 349 22.54 -11.65 25.12
C GLY A 349 22.34 -12.74 26.17
N SER A 350 21.12 -13.25 26.39
CA SER A 350 20.83 -14.29 27.38
C SER A 350 19.77 -15.27 26.91
N GLY A 351 19.94 -16.56 27.26
CA GLY A 351 18.98 -17.60 26.85
C GLY A 351 19.39 -18.36 25.60
N ASN A 352 18.41 -18.88 24.84
CA ASN A 352 18.63 -19.57 23.58
C ASN A 352 18.84 -18.58 22.45
N GLN A 353 20.00 -18.62 21.80
CA GLN A 353 20.27 -17.78 20.64
C GLN A 353 19.47 -18.27 19.42
N GLY A 354 18.74 -17.37 18.81
CA GLY A 354 18.06 -17.59 17.53
C GLY A 354 19.03 -17.60 16.35
N SER A 355 18.68 -16.93 15.27
CA SER A 355 19.56 -16.81 14.11
C SER A 355 20.79 -15.95 14.44
N PRO A 356 22.04 -16.43 14.17
CA PRO A 356 23.24 -15.61 14.32
C PRO A 356 23.24 -14.33 13.46
N ASP A 357 22.49 -14.31 12.37
CA ASP A 357 22.41 -13.17 11.46
C ASP A 357 21.55 -12.02 12.00
N ASN A 358 20.70 -12.26 13.00
CA ASN A 358 19.94 -11.24 13.70
C ASN A 358 20.73 -10.58 14.85
N GLY A 359 21.97 -11.01 15.05
CA GLY A 359 22.91 -10.39 15.98
C GLY A 359 22.66 -10.72 17.45
N ALA A 360 23.22 -9.88 18.33
CA ALA A 360 23.19 -10.07 19.78
C ALA A 360 21.79 -9.87 20.41
N ASP A 361 20.81 -9.41 19.66
CA ASP A 361 19.47 -9.07 20.17
C ASP A 361 18.45 -10.22 20.01
N ASP A 362 18.79 -11.28 19.26
CA ASP A 362 17.88 -12.37 18.96
C ASP A 362 18.11 -13.59 19.88
N PHE A 363 18.02 -13.35 21.17
CA PHE A 363 18.05 -14.38 22.21
C PHE A 363 16.70 -14.52 22.89
N HIS A 364 16.36 -15.72 23.35
CA HIS A 364 15.04 -16.03 23.88
C HIS A 364 15.09 -16.86 25.16
N THR A 365 14.15 -16.54 26.07
CA THR A 365 13.90 -17.30 27.29
C THR A 365 12.47 -17.82 27.26
N LEU A 366 12.27 -19.10 27.53
CA LEU A 366 10.97 -19.75 27.63
C LEU A 366 10.78 -20.32 29.02
N LEU A 367 9.72 -19.91 29.68
CA LEU A 367 9.39 -20.34 31.04
C LEU A 367 7.97 -20.90 31.12
N LYS A 368 7.75 -21.80 32.08
CA LYS A 368 6.43 -22.29 32.49
C LYS A 368 6.23 -21.98 33.98
N TYR A 369 5.11 -21.33 34.30
CA TYR A 369 4.69 -21.04 35.64
C TYR A 369 3.48 -21.90 36.02
N ASN A 370 3.49 -22.45 37.24
CA ASN A 370 2.35 -23.13 37.86
C ASN A 370 1.94 -22.37 39.12
N SER A 371 0.82 -21.62 39.02
CA SER A 371 0.31 -20.80 40.15
C SER A 371 -0.16 -21.65 41.33
N GLY A 372 -0.65 -22.88 41.11
CA GLY A 372 -1.08 -23.78 42.16
C GLY A 372 0.04 -24.24 43.08
N SER A 373 1.25 -24.32 42.57
CA SER A 373 2.48 -24.68 43.35
C SER A 373 3.41 -23.48 43.55
N ASN A 374 3.11 -22.34 42.96
CA ASN A 374 3.98 -21.15 42.89
C ASN A 374 5.41 -21.49 42.39
N GLN A 375 5.52 -22.31 41.31
CA GLN A 375 6.79 -22.81 40.82
C GLN A 375 7.02 -22.40 39.35
N TRP A 376 8.20 -21.95 39.06
CA TRP A 376 8.71 -21.72 37.73
C TRP A 376 9.55 -22.91 37.22
N THR A 377 9.41 -23.22 35.94
CA THR A 377 10.26 -24.19 35.22
C THR A 377 10.90 -23.47 34.04
N ASP A 378 12.20 -23.51 33.96
CA ASP A 378 12.95 -23.00 32.81
C ASP A 378 12.96 -24.05 31.70
N LEU A 379 12.40 -23.65 30.53
CA LEU A 379 12.28 -24.47 29.32
C LEU A 379 13.16 -23.93 28.17
N THR A 380 13.99 -22.96 28.46
CA THR A 380 14.79 -22.22 27.45
C THR A 380 15.65 -23.14 26.58
N ASN A 381 16.27 -24.17 27.18
CA ASN A 381 17.11 -25.12 26.46
C ASN A 381 16.32 -26.06 25.52
N ASN A 382 15.02 -26.09 25.61
CA ASN A 382 14.11 -26.89 24.79
C ASN A 382 13.59 -26.16 23.56
N LEU A 383 13.90 -24.87 23.43
CA LEU A 383 13.64 -24.12 22.22
C LEU A 383 14.48 -24.70 21.05
N PRO A 384 14.00 -24.60 19.79
CA PRO A 384 14.78 -25.00 18.62
C PRO A 384 16.09 -24.21 18.54
N ALA A 385 17.17 -24.92 18.29
CA ALA A 385 18.52 -24.35 18.12
C ALA A 385 19.31 -25.22 17.14
N TRP A 386 18.89 -25.17 15.87
CA TRP A 386 19.64 -25.84 14.80
C TRP A 386 20.77 -24.94 14.32
N SER A 387 21.83 -25.56 13.83
CA SER A 387 22.92 -24.82 13.19
C SER A 387 22.40 -24.26 11.85
N GLY A 388 22.36 -22.94 11.72
CA GLY A 388 21.97 -22.27 10.52
C GLY A 388 20.90 -21.21 10.76
N ASN A 389 20.67 -20.37 9.74
CA ASN A 389 19.96 -19.11 9.92
C ASN A 389 18.43 -19.22 9.99
N VAL A 390 17.84 -20.36 9.61
CA VAL A 390 16.38 -20.52 9.51
C VAL A 390 15.82 -21.71 10.30
N GLY A 391 16.67 -22.53 10.89
CA GLY A 391 16.23 -23.73 11.64
C GLY A 391 16.02 -23.51 13.13
N GLY A 392 16.55 -22.44 13.72
CA GLY A 392 16.37 -22.07 15.11
C GLY A 392 15.17 -21.15 15.33
N TYR A 393 14.68 -21.03 16.57
CA TYR A 393 13.67 -20.05 16.91
C TYR A 393 14.27 -18.64 16.84
N SER A 394 13.69 -17.79 16.01
CA SER A 394 14.08 -16.39 15.83
C SER A 394 12.83 -15.51 15.89
N SER A 395 12.93 -14.35 16.52
CA SER A 395 11.85 -13.38 16.64
C SER A 395 12.13 -12.04 15.96
N GLN A 396 13.20 -11.96 15.18
CA GLN A 396 13.67 -10.69 14.61
C GLN A 396 13.79 -9.56 15.65
N GLY A 397 14.40 -9.90 16.82
CA GLY A 397 14.56 -8.96 17.93
C GLY A 397 13.25 -8.62 18.66
N GLY A 398 12.29 -9.54 18.67
CA GLY A 398 11.00 -9.42 19.38
C GLY A 398 9.84 -8.90 18.54
N TYR A 399 10.04 -8.70 17.21
CA TYR A 399 8.95 -8.25 16.34
C TYR A 399 7.96 -9.37 16.03
N ASP A 400 8.45 -10.56 15.65
CA ASP A 400 7.67 -11.74 15.35
C ASP A 400 7.65 -12.65 16.58
N MET A 401 6.64 -12.52 17.39
CA MET A 401 6.49 -13.35 18.60
C MET A 401 5.03 -13.66 18.87
N VAL A 402 4.71 -14.94 18.91
CA VAL A 402 3.41 -15.44 19.36
C VAL A 402 3.58 -16.75 20.14
N ILE A 403 2.76 -16.94 21.15
CA ILE A 403 2.64 -18.21 21.89
C ILE A 403 1.14 -18.47 22.15
N LYS A 404 0.70 -19.69 21.85
CA LYS A 404 -0.69 -20.11 22.09
C LYS A 404 -0.73 -21.53 22.65
N VAL A 405 -1.60 -21.74 23.62
CA VAL A 405 -1.84 -23.05 24.25
C VAL A 405 -3.16 -23.61 23.73
N SER A 406 -3.17 -24.87 23.35
CA SER A 406 -4.37 -25.54 22.84
C SER A 406 -5.51 -25.50 23.89
N PRO A 407 -6.74 -25.17 23.46
CA PRO A 407 -7.92 -25.25 24.33
C PRO A 407 -8.30 -26.66 24.74
N LYS A 408 -7.58 -27.71 24.27
CA LYS A 408 -7.84 -29.12 24.58
C LYS A 408 -6.75 -29.75 25.48
N ASP A 409 -5.51 -29.26 25.39
CA ASP A 409 -4.38 -29.83 26.10
C ASP A 409 -3.38 -28.75 26.51
N SER A 410 -3.17 -28.58 27.82
CA SER A 410 -2.23 -27.59 28.38
C SER A 410 -0.75 -27.85 28.04
N ASN A 411 -0.41 -29.00 27.48
CA ASN A 411 0.94 -29.34 27.02
C ASN A 411 1.08 -29.23 25.51
N PHE A 412 -0.01 -29.05 24.75
CA PHE A 412 0.08 -28.75 23.34
C PHE A 412 0.19 -27.24 23.15
N VAL A 413 1.39 -26.78 22.78
CA VAL A 413 1.70 -25.36 22.65
C VAL A 413 2.31 -25.09 21.29
N ILE A 414 1.92 -24.00 20.66
CA ILE A 414 2.54 -23.46 19.44
C ILE A 414 3.29 -22.18 19.81
N ILE A 415 4.51 -22.05 19.32
CA ILE A 415 5.29 -20.81 19.32
C ILE A 415 5.57 -20.39 17.88
N GLY A 416 5.46 -19.09 17.62
CA GLY A 416 5.81 -18.48 16.35
C GLY A 416 6.80 -17.34 16.53
N GLY A 417 7.68 -17.26 15.59
CA GLY A 417 8.67 -16.23 15.32
C GLY A 417 8.80 -16.14 13.81
N THR A 418 10.00 -16.16 13.26
CA THR A 418 10.19 -16.36 11.81
C THR A 418 9.66 -17.73 11.34
N ASN A 419 9.60 -18.70 12.24
CA ASN A 419 9.08 -20.04 12.00
C ASN A 419 8.01 -20.41 13.04
N LEU A 420 7.16 -21.37 12.69
CA LEU A 420 6.20 -22.00 13.59
C LEU A 420 6.71 -23.34 14.09
N TYR A 421 6.60 -23.54 15.40
CA TYR A 421 6.91 -24.79 16.07
C TYR A 421 5.79 -25.18 17.01
N ARG A 422 5.56 -26.48 17.15
CA ARG A 422 4.61 -27.04 18.14
C ARG A 422 5.32 -27.97 19.11
N THR A 423 4.82 -28.09 20.29
CA THR A 423 5.13 -29.16 21.23
C THR A 423 3.87 -29.90 21.64
N THR A 424 3.98 -31.20 21.90
CA THR A 424 2.88 -32.05 22.42
C THR A 424 3.08 -32.41 23.90
N ASN A 425 4.18 -31.96 24.51
CA ASN A 425 4.57 -32.31 25.85
C ASN A 425 4.92 -31.11 26.76
N GLY A 426 4.53 -29.89 26.33
CA GLY A 426 4.75 -28.65 27.08
C GLY A 426 6.22 -28.28 27.21
N PHE A 427 7.01 -28.56 26.18
CA PHE A 427 8.47 -28.37 26.13
C PHE A 427 9.23 -29.17 27.20
N SER A 428 8.73 -30.33 27.62
CA SER A 428 9.50 -31.21 28.54
C SER A 428 10.73 -31.85 27.88
N THR A 429 10.78 -31.85 26.56
CA THR A 429 11.92 -32.24 25.74
C THR A 429 12.26 -31.18 24.75
N LYS A 430 13.49 -31.14 24.25
CA LYS A 430 13.91 -30.24 23.18
C LYS A 430 13.11 -30.52 21.90
N LEU A 431 12.68 -29.47 21.22
CA LEU A 431 12.05 -29.58 19.92
C LEU A 431 13.04 -30.05 18.84
N ASP A 432 12.54 -30.83 17.89
CA ASP A 432 13.28 -31.27 16.71
C ASP A 432 12.61 -30.87 15.40
N SER A 433 13.17 -31.31 14.27
CA SER A 433 12.64 -30.95 12.95
C SER A 433 11.21 -31.43 12.66
N THR A 434 10.68 -32.38 13.40
CA THR A 434 9.30 -32.88 13.27
C THR A 434 8.29 -31.96 13.98
N ASP A 435 8.78 -31.10 14.86
CA ASP A 435 8.00 -30.10 15.56
C ASP A 435 7.86 -28.78 14.76
N TRP A 436 8.66 -28.60 13.69
CA TRP A 436 8.54 -27.50 12.77
C TRP A 436 7.30 -27.66 11.87
N ILE A 437 6.44 -26.67 11.86
CA ILE A 437 5.13 -26.72 11.20
C ILE A 437 4.85 -25.53 10.28
N GLY A 438 5.74 -24.57 10.16
CA GLY A 438 5.59 -23.40 9.29
C GLY A 438 6.82 -22.53 9.21
N GLY A 439 6.88 -21.68 8.20
CA GLY A 439 7.96 -20.73 7.96
C GLY A 439 9.07 -21.26 7.05
N TYR A 440 10.30 -20.85 7.31
CA TYR A 440 11.47 -21.25 6.52
C TYR A 440 11.86 -22.71 6.76
N SER A 441 12.42 -23.34 5.74
CA SER A 441 12.90 -24.73 5.86
C SER A 441 14.03 -24.86 6.88
N PRO A 442 13.97 -25.88 7.77
CA PRO A 442 15.06 -26.15 8.72
C PRO A 442 16.39 -26.52 8.07
N ALA A 443 16.40 -26.87 6.80
CA ALA A 443 17.61 -27.17 6.04
C ALA A 443 18.39 -25.92 5.61
N ASN A 444 17.99 -24.74 6.03
CA ASN A 444 18.61 -23.46 5.65
C ASN A 444 18.47 -23.11 4.17
N ASP A 445 17.62 -23.75 3.43
CA ASP A 445 17.15 -23.21 2.17
C ASP A 445 16.09 -22.17 2.48
N VAL A 446 15.86 -21.24 1.59
CA VAL A 446 14.90 -20.17 1.78
C VAL A 446 13.48 -20.56 1.38
N SER A 447 13.23 -21.85 1.20
CA SER A 447 11.90 -22.34 0.86
C SER A 447 11.00 -22.19 2.07
N SER A 448 9.90 -21.45 1.90
CA SER A 448 8.85 -21.41 2.90
C SER A 448 8.11 -22.73 2.98
N TYR A 449 7.49 -23.02 4.10
CA TYR A 449 6.56 -24.13 4.26
C TYR A 449 5.36 -23.94 3.31
N THR A 450 4.90 -24.96 2.62
CA THR A 450 3.85 -24.83 1.60
C THR A 450 2.59 -24.16 2.16
N ASN A 451 2.15 -23.05 1.55
CA ASN A 451 0.99 -22.25 1.93
C ASN A 451 1.04 -21.68 3.36
N GLN A 452 2.24 -21.55 3.95
CA GLN A 452 2.42 -20.94 5.25
C GLN A 452 3.67 -20.04 5.18
N HIS A 453 3.45 -18.73 5.20
CA HIS A 453 4.50 -17.72 5.11
C HIS A 453 5.23 -17.62 6.45
N PRO A 454 6.53 -17.33 6.48
CA PRO A 454 7.24 -17.00 7.71
C PRO A 454 6.77 -15.69 8.37
N ASP A 455 7.39 -15.37 9.51
CA ASP A 455 7.21 -14.13 10.29
C ASP A 455 5.81 -14.01 10.89
N GLU A 456 5.63 -14.73 12.01
CA GLU A 456 4.35 -14.99 12.65
C GLU A 456 3.94 -13.92 13.65
N HIS A 457 2.69 -13.46 13.56
CA HIS A 457 2.18 -12.40 14.42
C HIS A 457 1.02 -12.82 15.31
N ASP A 458 0.11 -13.65 14.82
CA ASP A 458 -1.02 -14.15 15.62
C ASP A 458 -1.46 -15.54 15.16
N LEU A 459 -2.00 -16.28 16.11
CA LEU A 459 -2.55 -17.62 15.94
C LEU A 459 -3.91 -17.71 16.62
N PHE A 460 -4.83 -18.43 16.03
CA PHE A 460 -6.15 -18.67 16.60
C PHE A 460 -6.52 -20.16 16.50
N TYR A 461 -6.73 -20.79 17.66
CA TYR A 461 -7.32 -22.12 17.72
C TYR A 461 -8.84 -22.01 17.61
N LEU A 462 -9.46 -22.80 16.72
CA LEU A 462 -10.93 -22.88 16.70
C LEU A 462 -11.43 -23.63 17.94
N PRO A 463 -12.17 -22.99 18.87
CA PRO A 463 -12.53 -23.60 20.15
C PRO A 463 -13.40 -24.86 20.01
N SER A 464 -14.26 -24.91 18.99
CA SER A 464 -15.12 -26.07 18.69
C SER A 464 -14.36 -27.28 18.13
N ASN A 465 -13.17 -27.03 17.52
CA ASN A 465 -12.26 -28.05 17.02
C ASN A 465 -10.81 -27.59 17.11
N PRO A 466 -10.12 -27.75 18.22
CA PRO A 466 -8.76 -27.24 18.45
C PRO A 466 -7.66 -27.85 17.57
N ASN A 467 -7.97 -28.83 16.73
CA ASN A 467 -7.04 -29.24 15.69
C ASN A 467 -6.95 -28.23 14.54
N ILE A 468 -7.99 -27.37 14.39
CA ILE A 468 -8.00 -26.29 13.39
C ILE A 468 -7.30 -25.07 13.98
N VAL A 469 -6.29 -24.58 13.29
CA VAL A 469 -5.52 -23.40 13.66
C VAL A 469 -5.45 -22.45 12.47
N TYR A 470 -5.67 -21.17 12.75
CA TYR A 470 -5.49 -20.06 11.81
C TYR A 470 -4.20 -19.32 12.18
N SER A 471 -3.47 -18.83 11.18
CA SER A 471 -2.23 -18.07 11.30
C SER A 471 -2.32 -16.75 10.56
N ALA A 472 -1.79 -15.68 11.15
CA ALA A 472 -1.58 -14.38 10.53
C ALA A 472 -0.08 -14.04 10.55
N ASN A 473 0.48 -13.76 9.39
CA ASN A 473 1.91 -13.58 9.14
C ASN A 473 2.19 -12.47 8.10
N ASP A 474 3.45 -12.27 7.72
CA ASP A 474 3.82 -11.21 6.77
C ASP A 474 3.37 -11.51 5.32
N GLY A 475 3.02 -12.73 5.00
CA GLY A 475 2.46 -13.13 3.70
C GLY A 475 0.94 -13.11 3.62
N GLY A 476 0.24 -12.90 4.73
CA GLY A 476 -1.23 -12.92 4.78
C GLY A 476 -1.79 -13.84 5.83
N LEU A 477 -2.68 -14.73 5.40
CA LEU A 477 -3.46 -15.59 6.27
C LEU A 477 -3.43 -17.04 5.80
N SER A 478 -3.33 -17.97 6.73
CA SER A 478 -3.44 -19.40 6.43
C SER A 478 -4.18 -20.15 7.54
N PHE A 479 -4.67 -21.35 7.23
CA PHE A 479 -5.24 -22.25 8.23
C PHE A 479 -4.88 -23.70 7.94
N THR A 480 -4.91 -24.52 9.00
CA THR A 480 -4.82 -25.97 8.89
C THR A 480 -6.04 -26.62 9.53
N ASN A 481 -6.50 -27.71 8.93
CA ASN A 481 -7.56 -28.55 9.48
C ASN A 481 -7.07 -29.49 10.57
N ASP A 482 -5.76 -29.77 10.61
CA ASP A 482 -5.16 -30.64 11.63
C ASP A 482 -3.71 -30.24 11.93
N VAL A 483 -3.56 -29.40 12.94
CA VAL A 483 -2.25 -28.97 13.44
C VAL A 483 -1.47 -30.11 14.12
N THR A 484 -2.10 -31.27 14.34
CA THR A 484 -1.44 -32.44 14.92
C THR A 484 -0.84 -33.37 13.88
N ALA A 485 -1.17 -33.20 12.60
CA ALA A 485 -0.63 -33.98 11.50
C ALA A 485 0.90 -33.79 11.35
N ASN A 486 1.56 -34.76 10.72
CA ASN A 486 2.97 -34.65 10.39
C ASN A 486 3.23 -35.22 8.96
N PRO A 487 3.57 -34.37 7.97
CA PRO A 487 3.64 -32.91 8.03
C PRO A 487 2.26 -32.26 8.19
N VAL A 488 2.22 -31.03 8.71
CA VAL A 488 1.02 -30.21 8.74
C VAL A 488 0.72 -29.70 7.33
N SER A 489 -0.54 -29.74 6.93
CA SER A 489 -0.99 -29.16 5.64
C SER A 489 -1.68 -27.84 5.88
N TRP A 490 -1.19 -26.78 5.25
CA TRP A 490 -1.75 -25.43 5.33
C TRP A 490 -2.51 -25.08 4.06
N THR A 491 -3.52 -24.26 4.21
CA THR A 491 -4.30 -23.65 3.11
C THR A 491 -4.24 -22.15 3.26
N SER A 492 -3.87 -21.44 2.20
CA SER A 492 -3.91 -19.98 2.17
C SER A 492 -5.36 -19.47 2.21
N LEU A 493 -5.59 -18.39 2.93
CA LEU A 493 -6.85 -17.65 3.03
C LEU A 493 -6.76 -16.28 2.34
N ASP A 494 -5.78 -16.05 1.49
CA ASP A 494 -5.48 -14.73 0.95
C ASP A 494 -6.42 -14.27 -0.17
N ASN A 495 -7.31 -15.14 -0.66
CA ASN A 495 -8.20 -14.82 -1.78
C ASN A 495 -9.08 -13.58 -1.51
N GLY A 496 -8.68 -12.43 -2.06
CA GLY A 496 -9.36 -11.16 -1.85
C GLY A 496 -8.96 -10.41 -0.58
N PHE A 497 -8.02 -10.94 0.20
CA PHE A 497 -7.45 -10.25 1.36
C PHE A 497 -6.36 -9.27 0.90
N SER A 498 -6.78 -8.09 0.44
CA SER A 498 -5.92 -7.12 -0.24
C SER A 498 -5.16 -6.23 0.74
N THR A 499 -4.05 -6.72 1.27
CA THR A 499 -3.19 -6.02 2.25
C THR A 499 -1.73 -5.91 1.80
N THR A 500 -1.42 -6.29 0.56
CA THR A 500 -0.06 -6.28 -0.01
C THR A 500 0.56 -4.88 -0.05
N GLN A 501 1.87 -4.82 0.21
CA GLN A 501 2.67 -3.61 0.35
C GLN A 501 3.65 -3.47 -0.81
N PHE A 502 3.25 -2.75 -1.88
CA PHE A 502 4.05 -2.58 -3.09
C PHE A 502 5.13 -1.51 -2.93
N TYR A 503 6.36 -1.83 -3.38
CA TYR A 503 7.44 -0.87 -3.63
C TYR A 503 7.46 -0.42 -5.09
N SER A 504 7.06 -1.27 -6.03
CA SER A 504 7.02 -0.92 -7.45
C SER A 504 5.92 -1.65 -8.21
N VAL A 505 5.48 -1.03 -9.32
CA VAL A 505 4.72 -1.66 -10.40
C VAL A 505 5.28 -1.21 -11.75
N ALA A 506 5.22 -2.09 -12.74
CA ALA A 506 5.68 -1.81 -14.11
C ALA A 506 4.71 -2.40 -15.14
N LEU A 507 4.45 -1.63 -16.21
CA LEU A 507 3.66 -2.00 -17.37
C LEU A 507 4.55 -2.38 -18.56
N ASP A 508 4.01 -3.18 -19.46
CA ASP A 508 4.57 -3.27 -20.82
C ASP A 508 4.20 -2.01 -21.59
N HIS A 509 5.20 -1.16 -21.88
CA HIS A 509 5.01 0.09 -22.61
C HIS A 509 4.98 -0.07 -24.13
N ALA A 510 5.45 -1.21 -24.66
CA ALA A 510 5.59 -1.43 -26.09
C ALA A 510 4.28 -1.84 -26.77
N ILE A 511 3.41 -2.55 -26.06
CA ILE A 511 2.13 -3.04 -26.58
C ILE A 511 0.97 -2.29 -25.93
N SER A 512 0.21 -1.53 -26.74
CA SER A 512 -1.06 -0.93 -26.28
C SER A 512 -2.04 -2.01 -25.84
N ASN A 513 -2.71 -1.76 -24.71
CA ASN A 513 -3.63 -2.70 -24.06
C ASN A 513 -2.99 -4.04 -23.63
N SER A 514 -1.65 -4.10 -23.52
CA SER A 514 -1.00 -5.25 -22.86
C SER A 514 -1.54 -5.44 -21.46
N SER A 515 -1.78 -6.70 -21.10
CA SER A 515 -2.27 -7.06 -19.77
C SER A 515 -1.16 -7.28 -18.74
N LEU A 516 0.10 -7.28 -19.16
CA LEU A 516 1.23 -7.56 -18.28
C LEU A 516 1.49 -6.43 -17.30
N ILE A 517 1.45 -6.76 -16.01
CA ILE A 517 1.90 -5.94 -14.88
C ILE A 517 2.90 -6.77 -14.09
N VAL A 518 4.04 -6.20 -13.73
CA VAL A 518 5.02 -6.80 -12.82
C VAL A 518 5.12 -5.90 -11.60
N GLY A 519 5.20 -6.48 -10.40
CA GLY A 519 5.30 -5.69 -9.18
C GLY A 519 6.17 -6.35 -8.12
N GLY A 520 6.89 -5.51 -7.36
CA GLY A 520 7.70 -5.90 -6.21
C GLY A 520 7.03 -5.46 -4.90
N MET A 521 7.01 -6.35 -3.91
CA MET A 521 6.30 -6.17 -2.64
C MET A 521 7.20 -6.45 -1.45
N GLN A 522 6.98 -5.72 -0.38
CA GLN A 522 7.62 -6.03 0.90
C GLN A 522 7.25 -7.44 1.35
N ASP A 523 8.22 -8.20 1.83
CA ASP A 523 8.13 -9.55 2.39
C ASP A 523 7.59 -10.64 1.42
N ASN A 524 6.99 -10.25 0.29
CA ASN A 524 6.28 -11.14 -0.63
C ASN A 524 6.91 -11.23 -2.03
N GLY A 525 8.17 -10.82 -2.17
CA GLY A 525 8.93 -10.92 -3.40
C GLY A 525 8.33 -10.15 -4.57
N ASN A 526 8.52 -10.69 -5.76
CA ASN A 526 8.00 -10.11 -7.00
C ASN A 526 6.91 -11.01 -7.58
N MET A 527 5.87 -10.40 -8.16
CA MET A 527 4.78 -11.12 -8.82
C MET A 527 4.40 -10.43 -10.14
N MET A 528 3.68 -11.16 -11.01
CA MET A 528 3.16 -10.62 -12.26
C MET A 528 1.70 -11.00 -12.51
N ASP A 529 0.97 -10.11 -13.16
CA ASP A 529 -0.36 -10.35 -13.75
C ASP A 529 -0.26 -10.32 -15.27
N THR A 530 -0.91 -11.28 -15.92
CA THR A 530 -0.97 -11.38 -17.38
C THR A 530 -2.39 -11.22 -17.93
N THR A 531 -3.38 -10.93 -17.08
CA THR A 531 -4.79 -10.95 -17.46
C THR A 531 -5.44 -9.58 -17.55
N LEU A 532 -4.97 -8.61 -16.80
CA LEU A 532 -5.55 -7.28 -16.62
C LEU A 532 -7.04 -7.31 -16.25
N THR A 533 -7.50 -8.38 -15.62
CA THR A 533 -8.88 -8.52 -15.14
C THR A 533 -9.03 -7.92 -13.74
N ALA A 534 -10.24 -7.61 -13.36
CA ALA A 534 -10.53 -7.28 -11.97
C ALA A 534 -10.31 -8.51 -11.08
N ASN A 535 -9.73 -8.31 -9.89
CA ASN A 535 -9.47 -9.38 -8.92
C ASN A 535 -8.61 -10.52 -9.50
N SER A 536 -7.56 -10.18 -10.26
CA SER A 536 -6.69 -11.21 -10.86
C SER A 536 -5.77 -11.84 -9.82
N SER A 537 -5.56 -13.15 -9.97
CA SER A 537 -4.51 -13.88 -9.26
C SER A 537 -3.18 -13.67 -9.99
N TRP A 538 -2.16 -13.28 -9.24
CA TRP A 538 -0.83 -13.03 -9.78
C TRP A 538 0.05 -14.28 -9.65
N VAL A 539 1.04 -14.36 -10.53
CA VAL A 539 2.04 -15.43 -10.54
C VAL A 539 3.28 -14.96 -9.79
N VAL A 540 3.74 -15.77 -8.84
CA VAL A 540 4.97 -15.50 -8.08
C VAL A 540 6.17 -15.67 -8.98
N LEU A 541 7.06 -14.68 -8.99
CA LEU A 541 8.36 -14.77 -9.65
C LEU A 541 9.39 -15.42 -8.70
N PRO A 542 10.42 -16.07 -9.23
CA PRO A 542 11.46 -16.66 -8.39
C PRO A 542 12.17 -15.58 -7.56
N TYR A 543 12.68 -15.96 -6.40
CA TYR A 543 13.27 -15.17 -5.34
C TYR A 543 12.27 -14.52 -4.37
N GLY A 544 12.35 -14.99 -3.14
CA GLY A 544 11.72 -14.38 -1.98
C GLY A 544 12.48 -13.15 -1.46
N GLY A 545 12.03 -12.64 -0.32
CA GLY A 545 12.50 -11.40 0.30
C GLY A 545 11.68 -10.19 -0.15
N ASP A 546 12.24 -8.98 -0.01
CA ASP A 546 11.56 -7.76 -0.45
C ASP A 546 11.68 -7.59 -1.97
N GLY A 547 10.57 -7.71 -2.68
CA GLY A 547 10.50 -7.36 -4.10
C GLY A 547 10.60 -5.85 -4.28
N CYS A 548 11.58 -5.41 -5.07
CA CYS A 548 11.88 -4.01 -5.29
C CYS A 548 11.42 -3.51 -6.68
N ILE A 549 12.22 -2.68 -7.35
CA ILE A 549 11.88 -2.12 -8.66
C ILE A 549 11.65 -3.24 -9.68
N SER A 550 10.69 -3.01 -10.57
CA SER A 550 10.36 -3.88 -11.71
C SER A 550 10.37 -3.08 -13.02
N ALA A 551 10.61 -3.75 -14.15
CA ALA A 551 10.49 -3.19 -15.49
C ALA A 551 10.12 -4.28 -16.51
N VAL A 552 9.55 -3.88 -17.66
CA VAL A 552 9.16 -4.77 -18.76
C VAL A 552 9.79 -4.29 -20.05
N ALA A 553 10.30 -5.22 -20.85
CA ALA A 553 10.97 -4.94 -22.12
C ALA A 553 10.55 -5.91 -23.23
N ASP A 554 10.93 -5.61 -24.46
CA ASP A 554 10.75 -6.43 -25.65
C ASP A 554 9.31 -6.95 -25.80
N SER A 555 8.36 -6.02 -25.72
CA SER A 555 6.92 -6.33 -25.87
C SER A 555 6.42 -7.39 -24.89
N GLY A 556 6.93 -7.36 -23.67
CA GLY A 556 6.56 -8.29 -22.62
C GLY A 556 7.28 -9.64 -22.64
N ASN A 557 8.27 -9.84 -23.50
CA ASN A 557 9.05 -11.08 -23.52
C ASN A 557 10.10 -11.13 -22.40
N TYR A 558 10.64 -9.98 -21.99
CA TYR A 558 11.58 -9.85 -20.89
C TYR A 558 10.99 -9.03 -19.75
N ILE A 559 11.16 -9.52 -18.54
CA ILE A 559 10.86 -8.81 -17.30
C ILE A 559 12.15 -8.64 -16.49
N TYR A 560 12.27 -7.48 -15.87
CA TYR A 560 13.33 -7.19 -14.92
C TYR A 560 12.68 -6.99 -13.56
N PHE A 561 13.22 -7.62 -12.55
CA PHE A 561 12.73 -7.51 -11.18
C PHE A 561 13.89 -7.59 -10.21
N ALA A 562 13.76 -6.96 -9.08
CA ALA A 562 14.84 -6.89 -8.12
C ALA A 562 14.37 -7.33 -6.74
N THR A 563 15.31 -7.83 -5.94
CA THR A 563 15.20 -7.84 -4.49
C THR A 563 16.09 -6.76 -3.88
N GLN A 564 16.02 -6.61 -2.58
CA GLN A 564 16.74 -5.57 -1.84
C GLN A 564 18.24 -5.55 -2.13
N ASN A 565 18.83 -4.34 -2.00
CA ASN A 565 20.28 -4.11 -2.10
C ASN A 565 20.90 -4.50 -3.45
N GLY A 566 20.18 -4.22 -4.55
CA GLY A 566 20.71 -4.30 -5.92
C GLY A 566 20.83 -5.70 -6.51
N ASN A 567 20.09 -6.68 -6.02
CA ASN A 567 19.99 -7.98 -6.67
C ASN A 567 18.93 -7.89 -7.77
N ILE A 568 19.38 -7.66 -9.00
CA ILE A 568 18.51 -7.47 -10.16
C ILE A 568 18.55 -8.72 -11.02
N MET A 569 17.39 -9.23 -11.36
CA MET A 569 17.17 -10.39 -12.19
C MET A 569 16.53 -10.01 -13.52
N GLU A 570 16.89 -10.71 -14.56
CA GLU A 570 16.22 -10.75 -15.84
C GLU A 570 15.48 -12.08 -15.97
N GLY A 571 14.21 -12.03 -16.34
CA GLY A 571 13.40 -13.21 -16.64
C GLY A 571 12.90 -13.16 -18.08
N ARG A 572 13.10 -14.24 -18.84
CA ARG A 572 12.56 -14.39 -20.20
C ARG A 572 11.30 -15.25 -20.14
N LEU A 573 10.15 -14.66 -20.54
CA LEU A 573 8.85 -15.33 -20.37
C LEU A 573 8.61 -16.45 -21.37
N SER A 574 9.23 -16.40 -22.57
CA SER A 574 9.00 -17.38 -23.63
C SER A 574 9.46 -18.79 -23.29
N ASP A 575 10.48 -18.97 -22.45
CA ASP A 575 11.05 -20.26 -22.03
C ASP A 575 11.29 -20.36 -20.52
N GLN A 576 10.88 -19.33 -19.74
CA GLN A 576 10.96 -19.29 -18.30
C GLN A 576 12.39 -19.48 -17.78
N GLN A 577 13.35 -18.85 -18.44
CA GLN A 577 14.74 -18.81 -18.01
C GLN A 577 15.07 -17.43 -17.44
N GLY A 578 16.06 -17.37 -16.53
CA GLY A 578 16.46 -16.10 -15.98
C GLY A 578 17.94 -16.01 -15.63
N ALA A 579 18.40 -14.80 -15.35
CA ALA A 579 19.75 -14.50 -14.96
C ALA A 579 19.83 -13.39 -13.91
N LEU A 580 20.84 -13.48 -13.03
CA LEU A 580 21.31 -12.35 -12.24
C LEU A 580 22.08 -11.40 -13.15
N ILE A 581 21.62 -10.17 -13.26
CA ILE A 581 22.24 -9.18 -14.18
C ILE A 581 23.02 -8.10 -13.43
N LYS A 582 23.22 -8.23 -12.13
CA LYS A 582 24.01 -7.30 -11.31
C LYS A 582 25.42 -7.09 -11.88
N PRO A 583 25.87 -5.82 -12.06
CA PRO A 583 27.22 -5.57 -12.58
C PRO A 583 28.30 -5.95 -11.58
N VAL A 584 29.36 -6.61 -12.05
CA VAL A 584 30.55 -6.90 -11.25
C VAL A 584 31.25 -5.59 -10.86
N GLY A 585 31.54 -5.41 -9.58
CA GLY A 585 32.20 -4.21 -9.05
C GLY A 585 31.25 -3.11 -8.56
N ALA A 586 29.97 -3.16 -8.89
CA ALA A 586 28.99 -2.21 -8.38
C ALA A 586 28.70 -2.47 -6.89
N SER A 587 28.60 -1.40 -6.11
CA SER A 587 28.40 -1.45 -4.66
C SER A 587 27.65 -0.21 -4.15
N GLY A 588 27.30 -0.20 -2.84
CA GLY A 588 26.61 0.93 -2.22
C GLY A 588 25.11 1.02 -2.59
N PHE A 589 24.51 -0.07 -3.02
CA PHE A 589 23.10 -0.11 -3.41
C PHE A 589 22.19 0.31 -2.26
N LEU A 590 21.18 1.10 -2.58
CA LEU A 590 20.09 1.40 -1.67
C LEU A 590 19.24 0.13 -1.43
N PHE A 591 18.48 0.12 -0.35
CA PHE A 591 17.53 -0.96 -0.08
C PHE A 591 16.57 -1.18 -1.27
N VAL A 592 15.86 -0.17 -1.70
CA VAL A 592 15.19 -0.16 -3.01
C VAL A 592 16.11 0.55 -4.00
N THR A 593 16.78 -0.22 -4.84
CA THR A 593 17.79 0.26 -5.77
C THR A 593 17.14 0.82 -7.04
N PRO A 594 17.35 2.11 -7.37
CA PRO A 594 16.78 2.69 -8.59
C PRO A 594 17.44 2.12 -9.86
N TYR A 595 16.62 1.68 -10.81
CA TYR A 595 17.03 1.46 -12.19
C TYR A 595 15.88 1.80 -13.14
N VAL A 596 16.23 2.05 -14.39
CA VAL A 596 15.27 2.40 -15.45
C VAL A 596 15.75 1.86 -16.79
N LEU A 597 14.83 1.38 -17.62
CA LEU A 597 15.11 1.08 -19.02
C LEU A 597 15.03 2.36 -19.84
N ASP A 598 15.83 2.43 -20.90
CA ASP A 598 15.69 3.50 -21.89
C ASP A 598 14.40 3.29 -22.70
N PRO A 599 13.43 4.22 -22.67
CA PRO A 599 12.16 4.02 -23.35
C PRO A 599 12.27 3.96 -24.89
N SER A 600 13.41 4.44 -25.46
CA SER A 600 13.71 4.36 -26.89
C SER A 600 14.48 3.11 -27.28
N ASN A 601 15.05 2.41 -26.30
CA ASN A 601 15.78 1.14 -26.46
C ASN A 601 15.68 0.32 -25.18
N THR A 602 14.63 -0.46 -25.01
CA THR A 602 14.34 -1.23 -23.79
C THR A 602 15.33 -2.35 -23.50
N SER A 603 16.32 -2.62 -24.38
CA SER A 603 17.47 -3.47 -24.06
C SER A 603 18.58 -2.72 -23.30
N MET A 604 18.45 -1.41 -23.13
CA MET A 604 19.40 -0.59 -22.36
C MET A 604 18.84 -0.27 -20.97
N MET A 605 19.69 -0.38 -19.97
CA MET A 605 19.35 -0.08 -18.56
C MET A 605 20.35 0.90 -17.95
N PHE A 606 19.83 1.83 -17.15
CA PHE A 606 20.60 2.65 -16.23
C PHE A 606 20.29 2.23 -14.79
N LEU A 607 21.33 2.00 -14.01
CA LEU A 607 21.27 1.46 -12.65
C LEU A 607 22.06 2.34 -11.69
N ALA A 608 21.46 2.75 -10.59
CA ALA A 608 22.15 3.44 -9.51
C ALA A 608 22.88 2.42 -8.59
N ALA A 609 24.12 2.70 -8.28
CA ALA A 609 24.93 1.92 -7.35
C ALA A 609 25.70 2.87 -6.42
N GLY A 610 25.08 3.21 -5.30
CA GLY A 610 25.55 4.24 -4.38
C GLY A 610 25.59 5.62 -5.07
N THR A 611 26.77 6.19 -5.17
CA THR A 611 26.98 7.50 -5.82
C THR A 611 27.20 7.39 -7.35
N ASN A 612 27.29 6.18 -7.90
CA ASN A 612 27.57 5.93 -9.29
C ASN A 612 26.32 5.52 -10.08
N ILE A 613 26.38 5.70 -11.41
CA ILE A 613 25.41 5.18 -12.36
C ILE A 613 26.13 4.20 -13.31
N TRP A 614 25.54 3.02 -13.43
CA TRP A 614 25.96 2.00 -14.39
C TRP A 614 25.02 1.94 -15.57
N ARG A 615 25.54 1.85 -16.78
CA ARG A 615 24.76 1.61 -18.00
C ARG A 615 25.04 0.21 -18.53
N ASN A 616 23.99 -0.59 -18.78
CA ASN A 616 24.07 -1.73 -19.68
C ASN A 616 23.60 -1.31 -21.07
N SER A 617 24.45 -1.45 -22.07
CA SER A 617 24.12 -1.00 -23.44
C SER A 617 23.29 -2.00 -24.23
N ASN A 618 23.24 -3.27 -23.83
CA ASN A 618 22.38 -4.30 -24.41
C ASN A 618 22.25 -5.51 -23.48
N LEU A 619 21.17 -5.55 -22.71
CA LEU A 619 20.82 -6.60 -21.75
C LEU A 619 20.63 -7.96 -22.44
N LEU A 620 20.11 -7.99 -23.68
CA LEU A 620 19.84 -9.22 -24.43
C LEU A 620 21.10 -10.05 -24.75
N ASN A 621 22.30 -9.49 -24.56
CA ASN A 621 23.56 -10.23 -24.69
C ASN A 621 23.96 -10.99 -23.44
N ILE A 622 23.28 -10.76 -22.32
CA ILE A 622 23.56 -11.48 -21.08
C ILE A 622 23.16 -12.95 -21.26
N VAL A 623 24.03 -13.85 -20.85
CA VAL A 623 23.78 -15.29 -20.97
C VAL A 623 22.70 -15.72 -19.98
N ILE A 624 21.65 -16.34 -20.46
CA ILE A 624 20.58 -16.93 -19.69
C ILE A 624 20.58 -18.45 -19.93
N PRO A 625 20.55 -19.30 -18.88
CA PRO A 625 20.45 -18.98 -17.44
C PRO A 625 21.84 -18.62 -16.83
N SER A 626 21.83 -17.77 -15.79
CA SER A 626 23.03 -17.43 -15.00
C SER A 626 22.64 -16.99 -13.58
N ASP A 627 23.39 -17.46 -12.58
CA ASP A 627 23.25 -17.11 -11.18
C ASP A 627 24.36 -16.17 -10.66
N SER A 628 25.16 -15.63 -11.53
CA SER A 628 26.36 -14.83 -11.19
C SER A 628 26.30 -13.42 -11.74
N ALA A 629 26.83 -12.47 -10.97
CA ALA A 629 27.04 -11.10 -11.44
C ALA A 629 27.86 -11.08 -12.74
N THR A 630 27.59 -10.12 -13.62
CA THR A 630 28.14 -10.08 -14.98
C THR A 630 28.84 -8.77 -15.30
N THR A 631 29.82 -8.82 -16.20
CA THR A 631 30.47 -7.64 -16.78
C THR A 631 29.93 -7.32 -18.19
N ILE A 632 29.04 -8.18 -18.72
CA ILE A 632 28.61 -8.09 -20.13
C ILE A 632 27.85 -6.77 -20.33
N ASN A 633 28.40 -5.93 -21.23
CA ASN A 633 27.83 -4.63 -21.64
C ASN A 633 27.63 -3.58 -20.53
N TRP A 634 28.11 -3.84 -19.32
CA TRP A 634 28.06 -2.88 -18.24
C TRP A 634 29.23 -1.87 -18.31
N THR A 635 28.91 -0.60 -18.13
CA THR A 635 29.86 0.53 -18.08
C THR A 635 29.52 1.42 -16.90
N ASP A 636 30.48 1.72 -16.04
CA ASP A 636 30.39 2.69 -14.96
C ASP A 636 30.58 4.12 -15.53
N PHE A 637 29.71 5.06 -15.13
CA PHE A 637 29.84 6.46 -15.51
C PHE A 637 30.82 7.17 -14.55
N THR A 638 32.03 7.44 -15.02
CA THR A 638 33.08 8.06 -14.20
C THR A 638 33.14 9.58 -14.30
N ASN A 639 32.35 10.20 -15.21
CA ASN A 639 32.31 11.66 -15.47
C ASN A 639 31.03 12.32 -14.90
N ILE A 640 30.39 11.72 -13.92
CA ILE A 640 29.23 12.24 -13.24
C ILE A 640 29.57 12.75 -11.83
N ASP A 641 28.67 13.54 -11.21
CA ASP A 641 28.82 13.92 -9.80
C ASP A 641 28.56 12.71 -8.89
N THR A 642 29.49 12.43 -7.99
CA THR A 642 29.49 11.28 -7.10
C THR A 642 29.45 11.67 -5.61
N THR A 643 28.96 12.87 -5.28
CA THR A 643 28.96 13.40 -3.89
C THR A 643 27.89 12.77 -3.02
N ASN A 644 26.74 12.40 -3.60
CA ASN A 644 25.58 11.87 -2.88
C ASN A 644 25.06 10.60 -3.58
N ASN A 645 24.34 9.76 -2.84
CA ASN A 645 23.73 8.55 -3.42
C ASN A 645 22.64 8.91 -4.42
N VAL A 646 22.61 8.23 -5.56
CA VAL A 646 21.58 8.38 -6.58
C VAL A 646 20.29 7.68 -6.10
N THR A 647 19.20 8.44 -6.05
CA THR A 647 17.91 7.99 -5.48
C THR A 647 16.77 7.92 -6.50
N ALA A 648 16.92 8.61 -7.63
CA ALA A 648 15.91 8.62 -8.69
C ALA A 648 16.59 8.72 -10.07
N LEU A 649 16.03 8.01 -11.05
CA LEU A 649 16.48 7.98 -12.45
C LEU A 649 15.26 8.15 -13.36
N ALA A 650 15.40 8.93 -14.43
CA ALA A 650 14.41 9.02 -15.51
C ALA A 650 15.10 9.28 -16.86
N VAL A 651 14.61 8.64 -17.92
CA VAL A 651 15.16 8.77 -19.28
C VAL A 651 14.07 9.31 -20.20
N SER A 652 14.44 10.23 -21.08
CA SER A 652 13.54 10.85 -22.03
C SER A 652 13.33 10.01 -23.29
N THR A 653 12.16 10.24 -23.92
CA THR A 653 11.81 9.64 -25.21
C THR A 653 12.10 10.61 -26.37
N LEU A 654 11.84 11.92 -26.19
CA LEU A 654 11.97 12.91 -27.23
C LEU A 654 12.54 14.25 -26.72
N PRO A 655 13.79 14.66 -27.07
CA PRO A 655 14.79 13.77 -27.71
C PRO A 655 15.09 12.56 -26.83
N ALA A 656 15.50 11.45 -27.46
CA ALA A 656 15.86 10.22 -26.77
C ALA A 656 17.17 10.38 -25.97
N HIS A 657 17.38 9.46 -25.01
CA HIS A 657 18.65 9.25 -24.32
C HIS A 657 19.13 10.45 -23.47
N VAL A 658 18.21 11.30 -23.00
CA VAL A 658 18.54 12.27 -21.95
C VAL A 658 18.19 11.65 -20.60
N LEU A 659 19.22 11.39 -19.81
CA LEU A 659 19.07 10.85 -18.44
C LEU A 659 19.02 12.00 -17.44
N TYR A 660 18.01 12.00 -16.60
CA TYR A 660 17.91 12.82 -15.40
C TYR A 660 18.12 11.96 -14.17
N TYR A 661 18.91 12.44 -13.21
CA TYR A 661 19.07 11.75 -11.93
C TYR A 661 19.04 12.69 -10.75
N GLY A 662 18.51 12.21 -9.63
CA GLY A 662 18.40 12.91 -8.37
C GLY A 662 19.09 12.14 -7.25
N THR A 663 19.42 12.84 -6.15
CA THR A 663 20.21 12.29 -5.06
C THR A 663 19.54 12.46 -3.69
N ASP A 664 20.09 11.78 -2.67
CA ASP A 664 19.66 11.94 -1.26
C ASP A 664 20.11 13.27 -0.63
N GLY A 665 20.97 14.04 -1.33
CA GLY A 665 21.38 15.41 -0.96
C GLY A 665 20.53 16.52 -1.59
N GLY A 666 19.51 16.18 -2.38
CA GLY A 666 18.62 17.15 -3.03
C GLY A 666 19.15 17.73 -4.33
N THR A 667 20.25 17.21 -4.86
CA THR A 667 20.81 17.64 -6.14
C THR A 667 20.20 16.89 -7.30
N VAL A 668 20.02 17.59 -8.42
CA VAL A 668 19.46 17.04 -9.66
C VAL A 668 20.39 17.34 -10.83
N PHE A 669 20.61 16.36 -11.66
CA PHE A 669 21.54 16.40 -12.79
C PHE A 669 20.89 15.95 -14.08
N LYS A 670 21.46 16.41 -15.19
CA LYS A 670 21.10 16.04 -16.55
C LYS A 670 22.32 15.50 -17.28
N VAL A 671 22.14 14.40 -17.99
CA VAL A 671 23.15 13.76 -18.86
C VAL A 671 22.55 13.65 -20.26
N VAL A 672 23.17 14.27 -21.26
CA VAL A 672 22.76 14.15 -22.66
C VAL A 672 23.54 13.04 -23.34
N ASN A 673 22.94 12.37 -24.33
CA ASN A 673 23.52 11.22 -25.04
C ASN A 673 24.01 10.13 -24.06
N ALA A 674 23.15 9.81 -23.08
CA ALA A 674 23.47 8.83 -22.05
C ALA A 674 23.64 7.40 -22.59
N ASP A 675 23.23 7.14 -23.82
CA ASP A 675 23.36 5.88 -24.56
C ASP A 675 24.79 5.61 -25.05
N GLN A 676 25.66 6.61 -25.05
CA GLN A 676 26.99 6.51 -25.70
C GLN A 676 28.13 6.93 -24.77
N GLY A 677 29.31 6.30 -24.97
CA GLY A 677 30.53 6.69 -24.29
C GLY A 677 30.47 6.76 -22.79
N ASN A 678 31.17 7.73 -22.21
CA ASN A 678 31.14 8.08 -20.79
C ASN A 678 30.77 9.58 -20.65
N PRO A 679 29.47 9.91 -20.72
CA PRO A 679 29.00 11.29 -20.76
C PRO A 679 29.18 11.98 -19.42
N SER A 680 29.27 13.32 -19.45
CA SER A 680 29.34 14.15 -18.25
C SER A 680 27.95 14.58 -17.80
N SER A 681 27.76 14.72 -16.48
CA SER A 681 26.57 15.30 -15.92
C SER A 681 26.64 16.82 -15.85
N VAL A 682 25.50 17.46 -16.03
CA VAL A 682 25.29 18.89 -15.83
C VAL A 682 24.41 19.06 -14.60
N ASN A 683 24.88 19.83 -13.61
CA ASN A 683 24.08 20.17 -12.45
C ASN A 683 22.98 21.17 -12.85
N ILE A 684 21.72 20.77 -12.62
CA ILE A 684 20.52 21.58 -12.90
C ILE A 684 19.73 21.87 -11.62
N THR A 685 20.35 21.72 -10.47
CA THR A 685 19.75 21.93 -9.15
C THR A 685 19.32 23.38 -8.98
N SER A 686 18.08 23.62 -8.57
CA SER A 686 17.63 24.95 -8.17
C SER A 686 18.14 25.29 -6.77
N ASN A 687 18.43 26.58 -6.53
CA ASN A 687 18.71 27.07 -5.19
C ASN A 687 17.51 27.06 -4.23
N THR A 688 16.31 26.79 -4.77
CA THR A 688 15.06 26.61 -3.99
C THR A 688 14.78 25.17 -3.61
N PHE A 689 15.58 24.21 -4.10
CA PHE A 689 15.42 22.82 -3.74
C PHE A 689 15.79 22.56 -2.28
N PRO A 690 15.07 21.71 -1.56
CA PRO A 690 15.49 21.26 -0.24
C PRO A 690 16.71 20.33 -0.36
N ALA A 691 17.58 20.34 0.66
CA ALA A 691 18.68 19.38 0.79
C ALA A 691 18.13 18.02 1.24
N GLY A 692 17.22 17.45 0.46
CA GLY A 692 16.40 16.29 0.79
C GLY A 692 16.52 15.13 -0.21
N PHE A 693 15.77 14.10 0.02
CA PHE A 693 15.75 12.88 -0.79
C PHE A 693 14.89 13.09 -2.04
N VAL A 694 15.51 13.12 -3.22
CA VAL A 694 14.79 13.12 -4.50
C VAL A 694 14.14 11.75 -4.68
N SER A 695 12.82 11.67 -4.49
CA SER A 695 12.09 10.40 -4.51
C SER A 695 11.68 9.97 -5.91
N SER A 696 11.47 10.92 -6.82
CA SER A 696 11.01 10.63 -8.17
C SER A 696 11.35 11.76 -9.12
N ILE A 697 11.64 11.39 -10.37
CA ILE A 697 11.75 12.30 -11.52
C ILE A 697 10.81 11.79 -12.61
N ALA A 698 10.01 12.67 -13.20
CA ALA A 698 9.16 12.36 -14.33
C ALA A 698 9.46 13.27 -15.51
N VAL A 699 9.71 12.68 -16.67
CA VAL A 699 9.97 13.40 -17.92
C VAL A 699 8.76 13.25 -18.84
N ASP A 700 8.31 14.35 -19.45
CA ASP A 700 7.24 14.30 -20.44
C ASP A 700 7.71 13.47 -21.66
N PRO A 701 6.98 12.41 -22.04
CA PRO A 701 7.38 11.53 -23.13
C PRO A 701 7.47 12.24 -24.49
N GLN A 702 6.85 13.42 -24.64
CA GLN A 702 6.86 14.20 -25.87
C GLN A 702 7.84 15.39 -25.83
N ASN A 703 8.41 15.73 -24.65
CA ASN A 703 9.36 16.83 -24.51
C ASN A 703 10.29 16.63 -23.30
N ALA A 704 11.52 16.26 -23.56
CA ALA A 704 12.53 16.05 -22.52
C ALA A 704 12.79 17.27 -21.62
N ASN A 705 12.44 18.49 -22.06
CA ASN A 705 12.62 19.70 -21.25
C ASN A 705 11.51 19.90 -20.22
N ASN A 706 10.39 19.18 -20.31
CA ASN A 706 9.31 19.20 -19.34
C ASN A 706 9.56 18.12 -18.29
N VAL A 707 9.97 18.52 -17.09
CA VAL A 707 10.37 17.58 -16.03
C VAL A 707 9.70 17.95 -14.71
N LEU A 708 9.23 16.95 -13.97
CA LEU A 708 8.87 17.08 -12.57
C LEU A 708 9.95 16.41 -11.71
N VAL A 709 10.24 17.01 -10.58
CA VAL A 709 11.07 16.45 -9.51
C VAL A 709 10.29 16.44 -8.21
N ALA A 710 10.30 15.30 -7.51
CA ALA A 710 9.64 15.17 -6.21
C ALA A 710 10.64 14.87 -5.10
N PHE A 711 10.34 15.41 -3.91
CA PHE A 711 11.03 15.19 -2.65
C PHE A 711 10.04 14.56 -1.67
N SER A 712 10.41 13.42 -1.06
CA SER A 712 9.53 12.71 -0.13
C SER A 712 9.70 13.14 1.34
N ASN A 713 10.63 14.02 1.62
CA ASN A 713 10.87 14.54 2.96
C ASN A 713 9.70 15.38 3.49
N TYR A 714 9.43 15.29 4.77
CA TYR A 714 8.48 16.18 5.44
C TYR A 714 9.05 17.55 5.72
N GLY A 715 8.17 18.57 5.72
CA GLY A 715 8.50 19.95 6.08
C GLY A 715 9.35 20.66 5.03
N VAL A 716 9.20 20.31 3.78
CA VAL A 716 9.84 20.91 2.61
C VAL A 716 8.83 21.03 1.46
N LEU A 717 9.09 21.91 0.50
CA LEU A 717 8.35 21.91 -0.76
C LEU A 717 8.62 20.59 -1.51
N SER A 718 7.57 19.90 -1.89
CA SER A 718 7.66 18.50 -2.34
C SER A 718 7.72 18.31 -3.85
N ILE A 719 7.20 19.23 -4.69
CA ILE A 719 7.18 19.05 -6.15
C ILE A 719 7.65 20.33 -6.85
N PHE A 720 8.58 20.16 -7.80
CA PHE A 720 9.06 21.21 -8.68
C PHE A 720 8.92 20.81 -10.14
N ALA A 721 8.69 21.81 -11.00
CA ALA A 721 8.55 21.64 -12.44
C ALA A 721 9.48 22.56 -13.20
N THR A 722 10.02 22.07 -14.30
CA THR A 722 10.73 22.86 -15.34
C THR A 722 10.08 22.62 -16.70
N THR A 723 10.20 23.60 -17.60
CA THR A 723 9.80 23.49 -19.00
C THR A 723 10.96 23.81 -19.96
N ASP A 724 12.13 24.07 -19.42
CA ASP A 724 13.34 24.48 -20.12
C ASP A 724 14.54 23.55 -19.87
N GLY A 725 14.26 22.31 -19.42
CA GLY A 725 15.27 21.28 -19.18
C GLY A 725 16.14 21.52 -17.96
N GLY A 726 15.63 22.26 -16.97
CA GLY A 726 16.27 22.48 -15.67
C GLY A 726 17.03 23.79 -15.57
N VAL A 727 16.88 24.73 -16.53
CA VAL A 727 17.43 26.07 -16.42
C VAL A 727 16.69 26.87 -15.36
N THR A 728 15.35 26.75 -15.34
CA THR A 728 14.50 27.35 -14.29
C THR A 728 13.55 26.31 -13.71
N TRP A 729 13.23 26.47 -12.42
CA TRP A 729 12.34 25.60 -11.69
C TRP A 729 11.29 26.39 -10.92
N ASN A 730 10.05 25.88 -10.94
CA ASN A 730 8.94 26.44 -10.20
C ASN A 730 8.39 25.39 -9.23
N ALA A 731 8.17 25.75 -7.98
CA ALA A 731 7.47 24.90 -7.03
C ALA A 731 5.99 24.78 -7.44
N VAL A 732 5.49 23.54 -7.52
CA VAL A 732 4.14 23.22 -7.99
C VAL A 732 3.38 22.27 -7.05
N SER A 733 3.87 22.07 -5.84
CA SER A 733 3.20 21.23 -4.82
C SER A 733 1.81 21.78 -4.42
N GLY A 734 1.61 23.09 -4.49
CA GLY A 734 0.29 23.71 -4.32
C GLY A 734 -0.39 23.30 -3.02
N ASN A 735 -1.63 22.84 -3.13
CA ASN A 735 -2.44 22.40 -1.99
C ASN A 735 -2.03 21.04 -1.37
N LEU A 736 -1.00 20.38 -1.85
CA LEU A 736 -0.38 19.27 -1.11
C LEU A 736 0.42 19.78 0.08
N GLU A 737 0.88 21.01 0.07
CA GLU A 737 1.52 21.65 1.23
C GLU A 737 0.49 22.33 2.11
N GLN A 738 0.61 22.18 3.44
CA GLN A 738 -0.23 22.95 4.36
C GLN A 738 0.17 24.43 4.39
N ASN A 739 1.46 24.72 4.35
CA ASN A 739 2.01 26.07 4.31
C ASN A 739 2.78 26.32 3.01
N PRO A 740 2.79 27.55 2.46
CA PRO A 740 3.46 27.85 1.20
C PRO A 740 4.98 27.63 1.17
N ASP A 741 5.62 27.49 2.32
CA ASP A 741 7.05 27.19 2.48
C ASP A 741 7.37 25.69 2.60
N GLY A 742 6.36 24.82 2.47
CA GLY A 742 6.48 23.36 2.60
C GLY A 742 6.42 22.86 4.04
N THR A 743 6.29 23.73 5.03
CA THR A 743 6.12 23.32 6.43
C THR A 743 4.68 22.90 6.73
N GLY A 744 4.47 22.26 7.87
CA GLY A 744 3.15 21.79 8.30
C GLY A 744 2.94 20.31 8.05
N ASN A 745 1.68 19.92 7.83
CA ASN A 745 1.24 18.54 7.82
C ASN A 745 0.85 18.07 6.39
N GLY A 746 1.48 18.61 5.36
CA GLY A 746 1.31 18.12 3.99
C GLY A 746 1.78 16.67 3.83
N PRO A 747 1.15 15.86 2.94
CA PRO A 747 1.55 14.48 2.71
C PRO A 747 2.94 14.38 2.07
N SER A 748 3.68 13.33 2.43
CA SER A 748 4.93 12.99 1.75
C SER A 748 4.67 12.53 0.32
N VAL A 749 5.35 13.12 -0.66
CA VAL A 749 5.23 12.77 -2.08
C VAL A 749 6.21 11.66 -2.44
N ARG A 750 5.71 10.48 -2.78
CA ARG A 750 6.49 9.27 -3.08
C ARG A 750 6.97 9.26 -4.52
N VAL A 751 6.06 9.54 -5.43
CA VAL A 751 6.27 9.39 -6.87
C VAL A 751 5.48 10.45 -7.63
N VAL A 752 6.06 10.96 -8.71
CA VAL A 752 5.37 11.79 -9.71
C VAL A 752 5.47 11.15 -11.09
N LYS A 753 4.41 11.29 -11.89
CA LYS A 753 4.37 10.80 -13.28
C LYS A 753 3.60 11.77 -14.18
N ILE A 754 3.90 11.73 -15.48
CA ILE A 754 3.25 12.55 -16.51
C ILE A 754 2.58 11.61 -17.52
N LEU A 755 1.26 11.68 -17.64
CA LEU A 755 0.51 11.13 -18.75
C LEU A 755 0.40 12.23 -19.81
N ASN A 756 0.91 11.98 -21.02
CA ASN A 756 0.72 12.85 -22.18
C ASN A 756 0.08 12.05 -23.31
N LEU A 757 -1.25 12.07 -23.34
CA LEU A 757 -2.03 11.35 -24.35
C LEU A 757 -2.47 12.32 -25.45
N ASN A 758 -1.80 12.29 -26.59
CA ASN A 758 -2.09 13.14 -27.75
C ASN A 758 -2.09 14.66 -27.41
N GLY A 759 -1.14 15.12 -26.59
CA GLY A 759 -1.03 16.51 -26.17
C GLY A 759 -1.92 16.89 -24.98
N ASN A 760 -2.73 15.97 -24.48
CA ASN A 760 -3.48 16.15 -23.26
C ASN A 760 -2.66 15.64 -22.07
N ILE A 761 -2.30 16.54 -21.19
CA ILE A 761 -1.39 16.25 -20.08
C ILE A 761 -2.15 16.11 -18.77
N ILE A 762 -1.86 15.04 -18.03
CA ILE A 762 -2.26 14.86 -16.64
C ILE A 762 -0.99 14.58 -15.83
N TYR A 763 -0.83 15.31 -14.75
CA TYR A 763 0.24 15.10 -13.78
C TYR A 763 -0.31 14.31 -12.61
N TYR A 764 0.42 13.29 -12.17
CA TYR A 764 0.09 12.43 -11.04
C TYR A 764 1.11 12.60 -9.93
N ALA A 765 0.63 12.56 -8.70
CA ALA A 765 1.43 12.46 -7.49
C ALA A 765 0.89 11.33 -6.60
N GLY A 766 1.69 10.30 -6.39
CA GLY A 766 1.47 9.28 -5.37
C GLY A 766 2.04 9.77 -4.04
N THR A 767 1.24 9.71 -3.00
CA THR A 767 1.58 10.27 -1.68
C THR A 767 1.25 9.30 -0.56
N SER A 768 1.75 9.57 0.64
CA SER A 768 1.41 8.85 1.88
C SER A 768 -0.09 8.87 2.23
N THR A 769 -0.90 9.70 1.56
CA THR A 769 -2.34 9.86 1.83
C THR A 769 -3.22 9.57 0.62
N GLY A 770 -2.70 8.92 -0.39
CA GLY A 770 -3.43 8.54 -1.60
C GLY A 770 -2.82 9.07 -2.89
N LEU A 771 -3.54 8.86 -3.96
CA LEU A 771 -3.20 9.30 -5.30
C LEU A 771 -3.84 10.65 -5.60
N TYR A 772 -3.06 11.59 -6.13
CA TYR A 772 -3.55 12.90 -6.57
C TYR A 772 -3.22 13.15 -8.03
N ALA A 773 -4.02 13.99 -8.70
CA ALA A 773 -3.79 14.39 -10.08
C ALA A 773 -4.17 15.86 -10.32
N THR A 774 -3.51 16.46 -11.31
CA THR A 774 -3.86 17.79 -11.84
C THR A 774 -3.64 17.85 -13.35
N THR A 775 -4.33 18.73 -14.03
CA THR A 775 -4.16 19.00 -15.48
C THR A 775 -3.46 20.33 -15.74
N SER A 776 -3.12 21.09 -14.69
CA SER A 776 -2.52 22.41 -14.82
C SER A 776 -1.56 22.68 -13.66
N LEU A 777 -0.35 23.11 -13.99
CA LEU A 777 0.66 23.51 -13.01
C LEU A 777 0.71 25.05 -12.95
N ASN A 778 0.31 25.63 -11.82
CA ASN A 778 0.18 27.08 -11.60
C ASN A 778 1.04 27.54 -10.41
N GLY A 779 2.30 27.10 -10.34
CA GLY A 779 3.15 27.37 -9.18
C GLY A 779 2.51 26.85 -7.89
N MET A 780 2.64 27.58 -6.81
CA MET A 780 2.02 27.22 -5.52
C MET A 780 0.48 27.36 -5.50
N SER A 781 -0.13 27.85 -6.57
CA SER A 781 -1.60 27.84 -6.76
C SER A 781 -2.09 26.57 -7.49
N THR A 782 -1.24 25.60 -7.74
CA THR A 782 -1.61 24.31 -8.30
C THR A 782 -2.61 23.59 -7.39
N THR A 783 -3.69 23.06 -7.97
CA THR A 783 -4.68 22.29 -7.24
C THR A 783 -4.56 20.82 -7.63
N TRP A 784 -4.11 20.02 -6.69
CA TRP A 784 -4.08 18.57 -6.77
C TRP A 784 -5.37 18.00 -6.22
N VAL A 785 -5.96 17.03 -6.93
CA VAL A 785 -7.27 16.42 -6.61
C VAL A 785 -7.09 14.95 -6.34
N GLN A 786 -7.54 14.49 -5.18
CA GLN A 786 -7.46 13.06 -4.83
C GLN A 786 -8.26 12.22 -5.83
N GLN A 787 -7.66 11.13 -6.29
CA GLN A 787 -8.22 10.19 -7.23
C GLN A 787 -8.61 8.87 -6.54
N GLY A 788 -9.60 8.17 -7.09
CA GLY A 788 -9.98 6.85 -6.57
C GLY A 788 -10.52 6.88 -5.15
N THR A 789 -11.24 7.92 -4.77
CA THR A 789 -11.76 8.15 -3.40
C THR A 789 -12.53 6.95 -2.82
N ASN A 790 -13.20 6.15 -3.67
CA ASN A 790 -14.01 5.01 -3.23
C ASN A 790 -13.23 3.69 -3.15
N ASN A 791 -12.08 3.58 -3.83
CA ASN A 791 -11.36 2.33 -4.05
C ASN A 791 -9.96 2.40 -3.45
N ILE A 792 -9.14 3.37 -3.90
CA ILE A 792 -7.77 3.59 -3.40
C ILE A 792 -7.84 4.21 -2.00
N GLY A 793 -8.53 5.33 -1.85
CA GLY A 793 -8.71 6.00 -0.56
C GLY A 793 -7.43 6.66 -0.04
N MET A 794 -7.27 6.64 1.29
CA MET A 794 -6.14 7.24 2.01
C MET A 794 -5.01 6.23 2.31
N VAL A 795 -4.74 5.32 1.38
CA VAL A 795 -3.58 4.42 1.47
C VAL A 795 -2.35 5.08 0.84
N ASP A 796 -1.15 4.73 1.30
CA ASP A 796 0.10 5.18 0.69
C ASP A 796 0.17 4.69 -0.77
N ALA A 797 0.13 5.64 -1.74
CA ALA A 797 0.31 5.38 -3.17
C ALA A 797 1.81 5.45 -3.48
N GLU A 798 2.50 4.35 -3.27
CA GLU A 798 3.96 4.26 -3.29
C GLU A 798 4.55 4.36 -4.70
N THR A 799 3.85 3.82 -5.70
CA THR A 799 4.37 3.69 -7.06
C THR A 799 3.29 3.89 -8.11
N ILE A 800 3.67 4.48 -9.24
CA ILE A 800 2.78 4.71 -10.40
C ILE A 800 3.56 4.33 -11.65
N ASP A 801 2.90 3.63 -12.58
CA ASP A 801 3.41 3.50 -13.94
C ASP A 801 2.34 3.85 -14.97
N ILE A 802 2.76 4.41 -16.12
CA ILE A 802 1.85 5.00 -17.10
C ILE A 802 2.25 4.56 -18.49
N ARG A 803 1.34 3.93 -19.23
CA ARG A 803 1.49 3.65 -20.65
C ARG A 803 0.80 4.74 -21.47
N ASN A 804 1.62 5.61 -22.05
CA ASN A 804 1.14 6.79 -22.78
C ASN A 804 0.46 6.43 -24.13
N SER A 805 0.71 5.24 -24.70
CA SER A 805 0.14 4.84 -26.00
C SER A 805 -1.38 4.62 -25.95
N ASP A 806 -1.94 4.27 -24.78
CA ASP A 806 -3.38 3.99 -24.60
C ASP A 806 -3.99 4.63 -23.34
N GLY A 807 -3.20 5.44 -22.62
CA GLY A 807 -3.68 6.15 -21.43
C GLY A 807 -3.88 5.25 -20.21
N THR A 808 -3.28 4.06 -20.15
CA THR A 808 -3.34 3.18 -18.98
C THR A 808 -2.47 3.74 -17.86
N VAL A 809 -3.05 3.84 -16.67
CA VAL A 809 -2.36 4.23 -15.42
C VAL A 809 -2.53 3.13 -14.40
N VAL A 810 -1.44 2.68 -13.81
CA VAL A 810 -1.40 1.68 -12.75
C VAL A 810 -0.77 2.28 -11.50
N VAL A 811 -1.36 1.99 -10.34
CA VAL A 811 -0.90 2.47 -9.04
C VAL A 811 -0.72 1.28 -8.11
N GLY A 812 0.48 1.12 -7.58
CA GLY A 812 0.78 0.19 -6.50
C GLY A 812 0.72 0.91 -5.16
N THR A 813 0.01 0.30 -4.20
CA THR A 813 -0.21 0.86 -2.88
C THR A 813 0.53 0.08 -1.80
N PHE A 814 0.86 0.74 -0.71
CA PHE A 814 1.46 0.11 0.46
C PHE A 814 0.37 -0.27 1.46
N GLY A 815 -0.33 -1.40 1.18
CA GLY A 815 -1.36 -1.96 2.05
C GLY A 815 -2.74 -2.21 1.42
N SER A 816 -2.91 -2.03 0.09
CA SER A 816 -4.19 -2.28 -0.59
C SER A 816 -4.03 -2.79 -2.03
N GLY A 817 -2.87 -3.36 -2.38
CA GLY A 817 -2.64 -3.93 -3.70
C GLY A 817 -2.51 -2.91 -4.83
N VAL A 818 -2.89 -3.31 -6.04
CA VAL A 818 -2.71 -2.57 -7.29
C VAL A 818 -4.06 -2.15 -7.87
N TYR A 819 -4.11 -0.92 -8.37
CA TYR A 819 -5.29 -0.37 -9.06
C TYR A 819 -4.90 0.15 -10.43
N SER A 820 -5.82 0.09 -11.40
CA SER A 820 -5.63 0.71 -12.70
C SER A 820 -6.85 1.48 -13.17
N THR A 821 -6.60 2.45 -14.04
CA THR A 821 -7.61 3.15 -14.85
C THR A 821 -7.06 3.33 -16.25
N GLN A 822 -7.93 3.62 -17.20
CA GLN A 822 -7.54 3.97 -18.57
C GLN A 822 -8.21 5.27 -18.96
N PHE A 823 -7.40 6.22 -19.43
CA PHE A 823 -7.89 7.46 -20.02
C PHE A 823 -8.07 7.28 -21.51
N THR A 824 -9.27 7.50 -21.97
CA THR A 824 -9.53 7.66 -23.40
C THR A 824 -9.69 9.15 -23.68
N THR A 825 -8.92 9.68 -24.61
CA THR A 825 -9.35 10.87 -25.28
C THR A 825 -10.64 10.46 -26.01
N THR A 826 -11.79 10.83 -25.49
CA THR A 826 -12.88 11.07 -26.39
C THR A 826 -12.32 12.13 -27.31
N ALA A 827 -11.90 11.74 -28.52
CA ALA A 827 -12.10 12.66 -29.61
C ALA A 827 -13.55 13.11 -29.38
N VAL A 828 -13.77 14.38 -29.01
CA VAL A 828 -14.90 15.08 -29.50
C VAL A 828 -14.67 14.91 -30.98
N LYS A 829 -15.24 13.85 -31.60
CA LYS A 829 -15.76 14.03 -32.93
C LYS A 829 -16.62 15.26 -32.69
N GLU A 830 -16.12 16.44 -33.05
CA GLU A 830 -17.01 17.38 -33.65
C GLU A 830 -17.76 16.51 -34.65
N ASN A 831 -18.93 16.07 -34.23
CA ASN A 831 -19.89 15.61 -35.18
C ASN A 831 -20.10 16.88 -35.99
N ASN A 832 -19.26 17.12 -37.00
CA ASN A 832 -19.54 17.82 -38.19
C ASN A 832 -20.59 16.97 -38.92
N ASN A 833 -21.66 16.58 -38.19
CA ASN A 833 -22.91 16.30 -38.76
C ASN A 833 -23.40 17.68 -39.25
N VAL A 834 -22.91 18.03 -40.42
CA VAL A 834 -23.56 19.11 -41.18
C VAL A 834 -25.04 18.77 -41.15
N PRO A 835 -25.89 19.61 -40.53
CA PRO A 835 -27.30 19.27 -40.38
C PRO A 835 -27.87 19.05 -41.78
N ILE A 836 -28.51 17.91 -41.99
CA ILE A 836 -29.16 17.59 -43.26
C ILE A 836 -30.48 18.37 -43.48
N ALA A 837 -30.95 19.05 -42.43
CA ALA A 837 -32.17 19.87 -42.45
C ALA A 837 -32.02 21.12 -41.58
N TYR A 838 -32.71 22.22 -41.96
CA TYR A 838 -32.84 23.35 -41.08
C TYR A 838 -33.77 23.01 -39.91
N SER A 839 -33.46 23.50 -38.71
CA SER A 839 -34.33 23.37 -37.54
C SER A 839 -34.21 24.55 -36.60
N LEU A 840 -35.30 24.85 -35.89
CA LEU A 840 -35.33 25.80 -34.79
C LEU A 840 -35.83 25.07 -33.55
N LEU A 841 -35.00 24.98 -32.50
CA LEU A 841 -35.37 24.28 -31.29
C LEU A 841 -36.12 25.22 -30.31
N GLN A 842 -36.82 24.62 -29.34
CA GLN A 842 -37.43 25.35 -28.23
C GLN A 842 -36.30 25.96 -27.38
N ASN A 843 -36.46 27.25 -27.02
CA ASN A 843 -35.54 27.94 -26.12
C ASN A 843 -35.54 27.30 -24.74
N TYR A 844 -34.40 27.32 -24.10
CA TYR A 844 -34.23 26.77 -22.73
C TYR A 844 -33.36 27.72 -21.89
N PRO A 845 -33.80 28.04 -20.64
CA PRO A 845 -35.10 27.71 -20.04
C PRO A 845 -36.29 28.37 -20.71
N ASN A 846 -37.49 27.78 -20.59
CA ASN A 846 -38.78 28.37 -21.00
C ASN A 846 -39.89 27.81 -20.09
N PRO A 847 -40.46 28.57 -19.15
CA PRO A 847 -40.30 30.04 -18.97
C PRO A 847 -38.87 30.41 -18.53
N PHE A 848 -38.50 31.72 -18.77
CA PHE A 848 -37.16 32.23 -18.49
C PHE A 848 -37.16 33.57 -17.76
N ASN A 849 -36.05 33.93 -17.07
CA ASN A 849 -35.84 35.21 -16.38
C ASN A 849 -34.34 35.54 -16.27
N PRO A 850 -33.82 36.66 -16.74
CA PRO A 850 -34.31 37.41 -17.91
C PRO A 850 -33.71 36.86 -19.21
N SER A 851 -32.86 35.79 -19.14
CA SER A 851 -32.10 35.26 -20.29
C SER A 851 -32.49 33.83 -20.65
N THR A 852 -32.45 33.50 -21.94
CA THR A 852 -32.65 32.15 -22.45
C THR A 852 -31.76 31.89 -23.66
N ILE A 853 -31.50 30.60 -23.97
CA ILE A 853 -30.72 30.19 -25.13
C ILE A 853 -31.64 29.60 -26.20
N ILE A 854 -31.51 30.09 -27.43
CA ILE A 854 -32.18 29.58 -28.62
C ILE A 854 -31.15 28.81 -29.46
N LYS A 855 -31.42 27.54 -29.76
CA LYS A 855 -30.58 26.70 -30.63
C LYS A 855 -31.27 26.46 -31.95
N TYR A 856 -30.48 26.43 -33.04
CA TYR A 856 -30.99 26.17 -34.39
C TYR A 856 -29.91 25.52 -35.28
N SER A 857 -30.34 24.94 -36.40
CA SER A 857 -29.47 24.29 -37.37
C SER A 857 -29.61 24.87 -38.76
N VAL A 858 -28.47 25.03 -39.42
CA VAL A 858 -28.37 25.51 -40.82
C VAL A 858 -27.86 24.37 -41.70
N ALA A 859 -28.69 23.91 -42.67
CA ALA A 859 -28.37 22.74 -43.48
C ALA A 859 -27.36 23.01 -44.60
N LYS A 860 -27.26 24.21 -45.10
CA LYS A 860 -26.28 24.66 -46.10
C LYS A 860 -26.00 26.15 -45.91
N THR A 861 -24.86 26.61 -46.34
CA THR A 861 -24.49 28.02 -46.25
C THR A 861 -25.58 28.90 -46.87
N SER A 862 -26.19 29.77 -46.05
CA SER A 862 -27.34 30.62 -46.45
C SER A 862 -27.49 31.81 -45.50
N PRO A 863 -28.18 32.89 -45.95
CA PRO A 863 -28.57 33.98 -45.08
C PRO A 863 -29.55 33.48 -44.04
N VAL A 864 -29.29 33.79 -42.76
CA VAL A 864 -30.11 33.41 -41.62
C VAL A 864 -30.61 34.67 -40.92
N THR A 865 -31.91 34.75 -40.68
CA THR A 865 -32.49 35.74 -39.77
C THR A 865 -33.17 35.03 -38.62
N LEU A 866 -32.90 35.47 -37.40
CA LEU A 866 -33.61 35.05 -36.21
C LEU A 866 -34.10 36.29 -35.45
N LYS A 867 -35.42 36.47 -35.39
CA LYS A 867 -36.05 37.67 -34.82
C LYS A 867 -37.06 37.29 -33.74
N VAL A 868 -37.17 38.14 -32.72
CA VAL A 868 -38.16 38.03 -31.66
C VAL A 868 -39.32 39.03 -31.87
N PHE A 869 -40.55 38.59 -31.60
CA PHE A 869 -41.75 39.34 -31.79
C PHE A 869 -42.66 39.34 -30.54
N ASP A 870 -43.37 40.40 -30.30
CA ASP A 870 -44.44 40.44 -29.29
C ASP A 870 -45.71 39.71 -29.79
N VAL A 871 -46.74 39.67 -28.93
CA VAL A 871 -48.06 39.04 -29.26
C VAL A 871 -48.84 39.73 -30.40
N LEU A 872 -48.50 40.99 -30.73
CA LEU A 872 -49.05 41.71 -31.81
C LEU A 872 -48.29 41.55 -33.13
N GLY A 873 -47.20 40.71 -33.11
CA GLY A 873 -46.37 40.50 -34.28
C GLY A 873 -45.32 41.58 -34.55
N ARG A 874 -45.20 42.57 -33.66
CA ARG A 874 -44.16 43.61 -33.79
C ARG A 874 -42.85 43.08 -33.46
N GLU A 875 -41.81 43.33 -34.24
CA GLU A 875 -40.43 42.98 -33.98
C GLU A 875 -39.91 43.67 -32.71
N VAL A 876 -39.36 42.94 -31.74
CA VAL A 876 -38.79 43.49 -30.51
C VAL A 876 -37.25 43.38 -30.51
N GLU A 877 -36.70 42.40 -31.22
CA GLU A 877 -35.26 42.25 -31.35
C GLU A 877 -34.89 41.38 -32.55
N THR A 878 -33.78 41.69 -33.22
CA THR A 878 -33.13 40.84 -34.21
C THR A 878 -31.91 40.22 -33.56
N LEU A 879 -31.91 38.87 -33.33
CA LEU A 879 -30.83 38.14 -32.70
C LEU A 879 -29.73 37.72 -33.68
N VAL A 880 -30.13 37.39 -34.92
CA VAL A 880 -29.21 36.99 -36.01
C VAL A 880 -29.72 37.58 -37.32
N ASN A 881 -28.80 38.13 -38.12
CA ASN A 881 -29.06 38.61 -39.48
C ASN A 881 -27.75 38.59 -40.26
N GLU A 882 -27.30 37.40 -40.65
CA GLU A 882 -26.01 37.21 -41.35
C GLU A 882 -26.01 35.94 -42.19
N GLN A 883 -25.01 35.81 -43.06
CA GLN A 883 -24.77 34.56 -43.77
C GLN A 883 -24.02 33.59 -42.89
N GLN A 884 -24.59 32.41 -42.67
CA GLN A 884 -24.02 31.37 -41.85
C GLN A 884 -23.72 30.09 -42.65
N ALA A 885 -22.60 29.45 -42.38
CA ALA A 885 -22.25 28.16 -42.97
C ALA A 885 -23.18 27.04 -42.45
N ALA A 886 -23.16 25.89 -43.13
CA ALA A 886 -23.89 24.73 -42.61
C ALA A 886 -23.32 24.34 -41.24
N GLY A 887 -24.19 24.20 -40.20
CA GLY A 887 -23.77 23.96 -38.82
C GLY A 887 -24.93 24.11 -37.81
N ASN A 888 -24.61 23.81 -36.55
CA ASN A 888 -25.48 24.01 -35.39
C ASN A 888 -25.08 25.30 -34.68
N TYR A 889 -26.04 26.13 -34.32
CA TYR A 889 -25.81 27.44 -33.74
C TYR A 889 -26.64 27.66 -32.47
N SER A 890 -26.19 28.54 -31.62
CA SER A 890 -26.90 28.98 -30.43
C SER A 890 -26.72 30.48 -30.23
N VAL A 891 -27.79 31.13 -29.78
CA VAL A 891 -27.79 32.55 -29.46
C VAL A 891 -28.50 32.78 -28.14
N THR A 892 -27.96 33.68 -27.32
CA THR A 892 -28.56 34.07 -26.05
C THR A 892 -29.48 35.26 -26.30
N PHE A 893 -30.73 35.15 -25.86
CA PHE A 893 -31.69 36.25 -25.82
C PHE A 893 -31.81 36.78 -24.40
N ASN A 894 -31.61 38.08 -24.20
CA ASN A 894 -31.75 38.75 -22.92
C ASN A 894 -32.90 39.75 -22.94
N ALA A 895 -33.99 39.39 -22.30
CA ALA A 895 -35.22 40.17 -22.25
C ALA A 895 -35.30 41.09 -21.02
N GLY A 896 -34.20 41.56 -20.47
CA GLY A 896 -34.17 42.40 -19.26
C GLY A 896 -34.99 43.65 -19.35
N ASN A 897 -35.17 44.20 -20.56
CA ASN A 897 -35.92 45.42 -20.82
C ASN A 897 -37.39 45.16 -21.28
N LEU A 898 -37.80 43.91 -21.38
CA LEU A 898 -39.15 43.53 -21.83
C LEU A 898 -40.04 43.21 -20.63
N SER A 899 -41.37 43.39 -20.78
CA SER A 899 -42.35 43.02 -19.75
C SER A 899 -42.60 41.53 -19.71
N SER A 900 -42.93 40.97 -18.54
CA SER A 900 -43.33 39.55 -18.42
C SER A 900 -44.50 39.29 -19.40
N GLY A 901 -44.43 38.15 -20.10
CA GLY A 901 -45.44 37.83 -21.10
C GLY A 901 -45.01 36.80 -22.12
N VAL A 902 -45.86 36.60 -23.12
CA VAL A 902 -45.63 35.68 -24.23
C VAL A 902 -44.99 36.45 -25.38
N TYR A 903 -43.94 35.88 -25.94
CA TYR A 903 -43.27 36.35 -27.14
C TYR A 903 -43.08 35.18 -28.11
N PHE A 904 -42.71 35.48 -29.35
CA PHE A 904 -42.43 34.51 -30.40
C PHE A 904 -41.07 34.82 -31.00
N TYR A 905 -40.33 33.79 -31.39
CA TYR A 905 -39.13 33.97 -32.18
C TYR A 905 -39.22 33.17 -33.47
N ARG A 906 -38.73 33.72 -34.54
CA ARG A 906 -38.85 33.17 -35.88
C ARG A 906 -37.49 33.16 -36.57
N MET A 907 -37.10 31.96 -37.01
CA MET A 907 -35.96 31.76 -37.87
C MET A 907 -36.46 31.70 -39.32
N GLN A 908 -35.71 32.36 -40.21
CA GLN A 908 -35.87 32.25 -41.63
C GLN A 908 -34.52 32.07 -42.31
N SER A 909 -34.44 31.11 -43.24
CA SER A 909 -33.25 30.85 -44.05
C SER A 909 -33.65 30.24 -45.38
N GLY A 910 -33.56 31.02 -46.48
CA GLY A 910 -34.13 30.67 -47.79
C GLY A 910 -35.66 30.44 -47.72
N SER A 911 -36.08 29.24 -48.13
CA SER A 911 -37.53 28.85 -48.03
C SER A 911 -37.92 28.31 -46.66
N PHE A 912 -36.98 28.08 -45.76
CA PHE A 912 -37.27 27.58 -44.41
C PHE A 912 -37.71 28.72 -43.50
N VAL A 913 -38.89 28.58 -42.90
CA VAL A 913 -39.44 29.50 -41.88
C VAL A 913 -40.03 28.68 -40.77
N GLN A 914 -39.59 28.93 -39.54
CA GLN A 914 -40.14 28.29 -38.36
C GLN A 914 -40.28 29.31 -37.22
N THR A 915 -41.39 29.23 -36.48
CA THR A 915 -41.69 30.12 -35.36
C THR A 915 -41.92 29.27 -34.10
N LYS A 916 -41.41 29.73 -32.96
CA LYS A 916 -41.59 29.14 -31.64
C LYS A 916 -42.03 30.18 -30.62
N LYS A 917 -42.69 29.72 -29.55
CA LYS A 917 -43.16 30.56 -28.44
C LYS A 917 -42.14 30.54 -27.29
N LEU A 918 -41.93 31.71 -26.67
CA LEU A 918 -41.18 31.82 -25.41
C LEU A 918 -42.02 32.59 -24.36
N ILE A 919 -41.77 32.31 -23.09
CA ILE A 919 -42.49 32.89 -21.95
C ILE A 919 -41.48 33.55 -21.02
N LEU A 920 -41.56 34.87 -20.89
CA LEU A 920 -40.77 35.68 -19.97
C LEU A 920 -41.54 35.83 -18.66
N ILE A 921 -40.87 35.50 -17.55
CA ILE A 921 -41.37 35.71 -16.17
C ILE A 921 -40.33 36.54 -15.45
N LYS A 922 -40.70 37.74 -14.99
CA LYS A 922 -39.85 38.55 -14.11
C LYS A 922 -40.25 38.35 -12.68
#